data_36a7a983733644e2db8b51952dfa60b5
#
_entry.id   36a7a983733644e2db8b51952dfa60b5
#
_cell.length_a   1.000
_cell.length_b   1.000
_cell.length_c   1.000
_cell.angle_alpha   90.00
_cell.angle_beta   90.00
_cell.angle_gamma   90.00
#
_symmetry.space_group_name_H-M   'P 1'
#
loop_
_entity.id
_entity.type
_entity.pdbx_description
1 polymer ?
#
loop_
_entity_poly.entity_id
_entity_poly.type
_entity_poly.pdbx_seq_one_letter_code
_entity_poly.pdbx_strand_id
1 'polypeptide(L)'
;MGKNKNFKREEKKIGGGSLADLLAACGFTTTVDKDENKVEIPENAFINPYTFIPIGAKEPNRKNPKDALVGEKLYDGYLDCSLEIKSSTYIPNTSKKFEYLGDGTEHYFYDFFSYEDLSNCPTDVIPNKPPKFPRIPGSEIRGMVRNVYEQLTNSCLSVIDEENLPYKRTPTPKEAGLLDIASMKLYKAERVMLNSRNRYADVATGGVKVSPGTYQTGDEVYIVKSATTFVTSNGYITNTHTIKSIRGAVGAIAAHECKGYVIIGESFGRKKHHDSVIIGQYDAAGMLKGACYNITEADISRFEAVLDRYDLGLTSDHHGYKAYRSVYENMREQNMGLLPIFYSEVGGNIYLSPAMITKEVFEHTISDILRDNHNRHEPCSGDDGCFCPACRLFGMVGKGKEKKAIASRLRFTDTEVFKNPKFDLPKVPVVLGTPRYSATEFYLQEPDKELGAEYWNYDYYTKYRGKSATNTPYSAKLSGRKVYWLGEDKNTDAELVSKVREGYNNEHGADAKKDYLKQNQLKMRQAIRALMPADNANSTDFRIYFENITKAELGNLIFCINLSDKALNRIGKGKPLGMGAVKTSVKEVNIVEYQLEDGEINRVSSVSKDKFKYEDRFKHNAESIIKYLTPLTEEEAKIVDYPRPDNSSDIFRWFVTNRGTSIQKPKIEQTLPLLNDESKWLRKNHARHV
;
A
#
# COMPACT_ATOMS: atom_id res chain seq x y z
N MET A 1 -58.86 -1.51 8.24
CA MET A 1 -58.65 -0.15 7.75
C MET A 1 -57.27 0.34 8.21
N GLY A 2 -56.26 0.17 7.39
CA GLY A 2 -54.86 0.55 7.67
C GLY A 2 -54.37 1.46 6.56
N LYS A 3 -53.99 2.65 6.92
CA LYS A 3 -53.51 3.66 5.96
C LYS A 3 -52.06 3.39 5.56
N ASN A 4 -51.84 3.06 4.29
CA ASN A 4 -50.56 3.11 3.62
C ASN A 4 -50.02 4.55 3.61
N LYS A 5 -48.88 4.79 4.22
CA LYS A 5 -48.08 6.01 3.98
C LYS A 5 -47.02 5.70 2.93
N ASN A 6 -47.25 6.19 1.73
CA ASN A 6 -46.26 6.28 0.66
C ASN A 6 -45.14 7.23 1.09
N PHE A 7 -43.93 6.73 1.29
CA PHE A 7 -42.74 7.53 1.35
C PHE A 7 -42.24 7.79 -0.09
N LYS A 8 -42.50 8.97 -0.61
CA LYS A 8 -41.80 9.49 -1.76
C LYS A 8 -40.35 9.78 -1.35
N ARG A 9 -39.42 9.08 -1.95
CA ARG A 9 -38.00 9.43 -1.91
C ARG A 9 -37.82 10.69 -2.76
N GLU A 10 -37.58 11.83 -2.13
CA GLU A 10 -37.02 13.00 -2.79
C GLU A 10 -35.54 12.77 -3.00
N GLU A 11 -35.11 12.68 -4.26
CA GLU A 11 -33.72 12.79 -4.66
C GLU A 11 -33.22 14.21 -4.35
N LYS A 12 -32.58 14.41 -3.20
CA LYS A 12 -31.82 15.64 -2.95
C LYS A 12 -30.61 15.68 -3.86
N LYS A 13 -30.62 16.57 -4.83
CA LYS A 13 -29.42 16.99 -5.57
C LYS A 13 -28.37 17.46 -4.55
N ILE A 14 -27.26 16.77 -4.48
CA ILE A 14 -26.08 17.17 -3.70
C ILE A 14 -25.40 18.28 -4.50
N GLY A 15 -25.78 19.51 -4.25
CA GLY A 15 -25.04 20.69 -4.68
C GLY A 15 -24.27 21.22 -3.47
N GLY A 16 -23.01 21.50 -3.66
CA GLY A 16 -22.02 22.12 -2.80
C GLY A 16 -22.44 22.58 -1.42
N GLY A 17 -22.56 21.65 -0.48
CA GLY A 17 -22.73 21.94 0.93
C GLY A 17 -21.41 22.43 1.56
N SER A 18 -21.51 23.31 2.55
CA SER A 18 -20.35 23.74 3.33
C SER A 18 -19.85 22.61 4.25
N LEU A 19 -18.62 22.69 4.72
CA LEU A 19 -18.08 21.73 5.71
C LEU A 19 -19.00 21.60 6.94
N ALA A 20 -19.75 22.65 7.31
CA ALA A 20 -20.74 22.66 8.39
C ALA A 20 -21.92 21.73 8.12
N ASP A 21 -22.46 21.75 6.89
CA ASP A 21 -23.56 20.86 6.50
C ASP A 21 -23.09 19.40 6.51
N LEU A 22 -21.82 19.20 6.22
CA LEU A 22 -21.14 17.93 6.18
C LEU A 22 -21.00 17.32 7.59
N LEU A 23 -20.55 18.11 8.55
CA LEU A 23 -20.39 17.67 9.94
C LEU A 23 -21.76 17.44 10.62
N ALA A 24 -22.76 18.26 10.31
CA ALA A 24 -24.12 18.08 10.81
C ALA A 24 -24.75 16.76 10.31
N ALA A 25 -24.50 16.36 9.07
CA ALA A 25 -24.96 15.10 8.51
C ALA A 25 -24.33 13.87 9.22
N CYS A 26 -23.17 14.04 9.84
CA CYS A 26 -22.47 13.01 10.62
C CYS A 26 -22.93 12.95 12.10
N GLY A 27 -23.94 13.73 12.50
CA GLY A 27 -24.48 13.71 13.85
C GLY A 27 -23.71 14.57 14.87
N PHE A 28 -22.88 15.50 14.40
CA PHE A 28 -22.21 16.47 15.24
C PHE A 28 -23.02 17.76 15.34
N THR A 29 -23.26 18.23 16.57
CA THR A 29 -23.77 19.55 16.83
C THR A 29 -22.67 20.57 16.54
N THR A 30 -22.75 21.21 15.36
CA THR A 30 -21.95 22.38 15.07
C THR A 30 -22.67 23.58 15.66
N THR A 31 -22.11 24.24 16.66
CA THR A 31 -22.52 25.61 17.04
C THR A 31 -21.97 26.53 15.96
N VAL A 32 -22.81 26.86 14.99
CA VAL A 32 -22.49 27.90 14.00
C VAL A 32 -22.74 29.24 14.70
N ASP A 33 -21.69 29.92 15.02
CA ASP A 33 -21.82 31.33 15.40
C ASP A 33 -22.24 32.12 14.16
N LYS A 34 -23.35 32.88 14.27
CA LYS A 34 -24.00 33.49 13.10
C LYS A 34 -23.18 34.57 12.40
N ASP A 35 -22.09 35.03 13.02
CA ASP A 35 -21.27 36.12 12.50
C ASP A 35 -19.92 35.73 11.88
N GLU A 36 -19.48 34.46 12.01
CA GLU A 36 -18.32 33.95 11.28
C GLU A 36 -18.60 32.51 10.87
N ASN A 37 -18.47 32.20 9.60
CA ASN A 37 -18.57 30.82 9.01
C ASN A 37 -17.44 29.88 9.57
N LYS A 38 -17.20 29.85 10.85
CA LYS A 38 -16.26 28.94 11.50
C LYS A 38 -16.97 27.65 11.85
N VAL A 39 -16.59 26.60 11.15
CA VAL A 39 -16.99 25.22 11.47
C VAL A 39 -16.07 24.67 12.53
N GLU A 40 -16.59 24.34 13.71
CA GLU A 40 -15.81 23.60 14.71
C GLU A 40 -15.54 22.19 14.23
N ILE A 41 -14.27 21.92 13.91
CA ILE A 41 -13.81 20.60 13.55
C ILE A 41 -13.60 19.79 14.82
N PRO A 42 -14.24 18.60 14.97
CA PRO A 42 -14.03 17.76 16.13
C PRO A 42 -12.55 17.41 16.33
N GLU A 43 -12.05 17.47 17.57
CA GLU A 43 -10.64 17.17 17.92
C GLU A 43 -10.11 15.84 17.34
N ASN A 44 -11.01 14.89 17.09
CA ASN A 44 -10.67 13.55 16.62
C ASN A 44 -10.90 13.36 15.12
N ALA A 45 -11.28 14.40 14.38
CA ALA A 45 -11.48 14.31 12.95
C ALA A 45 -10.15 14.14 12.22
N PHE A 46 -10.13 13.26 11.24
CA PHE A 46 -9.02 13.20 10.29
C PHE A 46 -9.51 12.72 8.92
N ILE A 47 -8.85 13.19 7.88
CA ILE A 47 -8.91 12.61 6.54
C ILE A 47 -7.53 12.07 6.16
N ASN A 48 -7.53 11.05 5.34
CA ASN A 48 -6.30 10.47 4.83
C ASN A 48 -5.51 11.47 3.96
N PRO A 49 -4.16 11.54 4.06
CA PRO A 49 -3.36 12.51 3.34
C PRO A 49 -3.31 12.30 1.82
N TYR A 50 -3.94 11.25 1.30
CA TYR A 50 -4.09 11.00 -0.12
C TYR A 50 -5.52 10.56 -0.48
N THR A 51 -5.81 10.65 -1.76
CA THR A 51 -7.06 10.17 -2.35
C THR A 51 -6.76 9.50 -3.68
N PHE A 52 -7.80 9.14 -4.40
CA PHE A 52 -7.68 8.48 -5.69
C PHE A 52 -8.55 9.19 -6.73
N ILE A 53 -7.96 9.48 -7.87
CA ILE A 53 -8.71 9.84 -9.07
C ILE A 53 -9.18 8.53 -9.69
N PRO A 54 -10.49 8.34 -9.91
CA PRO A 54 -11.01 7.12 -10.50
C PRO A 54 -10.34 6.78 -11.83
N ILE A 55 -10.13 5.51 -12.08
CA ILE A 55 -9.68 5.03 -13.40
C ILE A 55 -10.83 5.21 -14.37
N GLY A 56 -10.54 5.75 -15.55
CA GLY A 56 -11.55 6.02 -16.55
C GLY A 56 -12.30 4.76 -17.00
N ALA A 57 -13.59 4.92 -17.29
CA ALA A 57 -14.45 3.81 -17.72
C ALA A 57 -14.15 3.26 -19.12
N LYS A 58 -13.33 3.95 -19.89
CA LYS A 58 -12.95 3.54 -21.25
C LYS A 58 -11.55 2.96 -21.24
N GLU A 59 -11.31 1.99 -22.10
CA GLU A 59 -9.98 1.45 -22.36
C GLU A 59 -8.98 2.55 -22.77
N PRO A 60 -7.70 2.46 -22.34
CA PRO A 60 -6.65 3.33 -22.84
C PRO A 60 -6.54 3.27 -24.37
N ASN A 61 -6.46 4.42 -25.01
CA ASN A 61 -6.37 4.51 -26.48
C ASN A 61 -4.97 4.06 -26.97
N ARG A 62 -4.76 2.75 -27.01
CA ARG A 62 -3.53 2.15 -27.51
C ARG A 62 -3.51 2.19 -29.04
N LYS A 63 -2.44 2.67 -29.62
CA LYS A 63 -2.21 2.71 -31.06
C LYS A 63 -0.74 2.42 -31.37
N ASN A 64 -0.48 1.92 -32.58
CA ASN A 64 0.88 1.90 -33.09
C ASN A 64 1.41 3.35 -33.20
N PRO A 65 2.64 3.61 -32.78
CA PRO A 65 3.19 4.98 -32.80
C PRO A 65 3.18 5.63 -34.18
N LYS A 66 3.45 4.87 -35.24
CA LYS A 66 3.44 5.40 -36.62
C LYS A 66 2.03 5.79 -37.04
N ASP A 67 1.06 4.90 -36.81
CA ASP A 67 -0.33 5.14 -37.20
C ASP A 67 -0.95 6.32 -36.45
N ALA A 68 -0.50 6.55 -35.22
CA ALA A 68 -0.95 7.69 -34.41
C ALA A 68 -0.52 9.06 -34.95
N LEU A 69 0.45 9.10 -35.84
CA LEU A 69 1.02 10.32 -36.42
C LEU A 69 0.62 10.53 -37.89
N VAL A 70 -0.06 9.56 -38.52
CA VAL A 70 -0.46 9.65 -39.91
C VAL A 70 -1.44 10.81 -40.13
N GLY A 71 -1.10 11.70 -41.06
CA GLY A 71 -1.95 12.84 -41.40
C GLY A 71 -1.86 14.02 -40.44
N GLU A 72 -1.09 13.91 -39.38
CA GLU A 72 -0.91 14.99 -38.41
C GLU A 72 0.25 15.91 -38.77
N LYS A 73 0.08 17.23 -38.56
CA LYS A 73 1.23 18.15 -38.55
C LYS A 73 2.04 17.89 -37.29
N LEU A 74 3.32 17.61 -37.46
CA LEU A 74 4.27 17.35 -36.37
C LEU A 74 5.05 18.61 -36.04
N TYR A 75 5.40 18.75 -34.77
CA TYR A 75 6.15 19.88 -34.24
C TYR A 75 7.40 19.40 -33.52
N ASP A 76 8.48 20.11 -33.77
CA ASP A 76 9.76 20.01 -33.05
C ASP A 76 10.03 21.33 -32.35
N GLY A 77 10.66 21.27 -31.18
CA GLY A 77 10.98 22.50 -30.46
C GLY A 77 11.24 22.27 -28.97
N TYR A 78 10.96 23.31 -28.20
CA TYR A 78 11.09 23.25 -26.74
C TYR A 78 10.14 24.22 -26.04
N LEU A 79 9.86 23.89 -24.79
CA LEU A 79 9.13 24.74 -23.84
C LEU A 79 10.13 25.32 -22.84
N ASP A 80 10.19 26.64 -22.72
CA ASP A 80 10.80 27.29 -21.57
C ASP A 80 9.79 27.39 -20.45
N CYS A 81 10.16 26.84 -19.30
CA CYS A 81 9.27 26.65 -18.16
C CYS A 81 9.87 27.23 -16.90
N SER A 82 9.02 27.63 -15.96
CA SER A 82 9.42 28.00 -14.60
C SER A 82 8.82 27.04 -13.59
N LEU A 83 9.50 26.90 -12.45
CA LEU A 83 9.08 26.16 -11.29
C LEU A 83 9.29 27.01 -10.04
N GLU A 84 8.28 27.13 -9.21
CA GLU A 84 8.32 27.84 -7.94
C GLU A 84 7.92 26.90 -6.82
N ILE A 85 8.67 26.89 -5.71
CA ILE A 85 8.43 26.07 -4.52
C ILE A 85 7.29 26.68 -3.72
N LYS A 86 6.22 25.92 -3.46
CA LYS A 86 5.03 26.36 -2.69
C LYS A 86 4.86 25.66 -1.36
N SER A 87 5.52 24.52 -1.13
CA SER A 87 5.67 23.91 0.21
C SER A 87 7.08 23.33 0.35
N SER A 88 7.49 22.99 1.57
CA SER A 88 8.77 22.30 1.81
C SER A 88 8.98 21.21 0.79
N THR A 89 10.08 21.24 0.07
CA THR A 89 10.35 20.26 -1.00
C THR A 89 11.64 19.53 -0.71
N TYR A 90 11.59 18.19 -0.81
CA TYR A 90 12.73 17.34 -0.55
C TYR A 90 12.97 16.35 -1.69
N ILE A 91 14.15 16.43 -2.26
CA ILE A 91 14.68 15.49 -3.25
C ILE A 91 16.03 15.01 -2.73
N PRO A 92 16.18 13.73 -2.37
CA PRO A 92 17.40 13.24 -1.74
C PRO A 92 18.56 13.18 -2.72
N ASN A 93 19.71 13.64 -2.28
CA ASN A 93 20.99 13.32 -2.92
C ASN A 93 21.45 11.95 -2.41
N THR A 94 21.23 10.92 -3.20
CA THR A 94 21.59 9.54 -2.83
C THR A 94 23.04 9.18 -3.11
N SER A 95 23.84 10.10 -3.66
CA SER A 95 25.27 9.88 -3.91
C SER A 95 26.08 9.76 -2.62
N LYS A 96 25.62 10.40 -1.54
CA LYS A 96 26.23 10.34 -0.23
C LYS A 96 25.17 10.22 0.88
N LYS A 97 25.37 9.32 1.80
CA LYS A 97 24.63 9.20 3.06
C LYS A 97 25.50 9.66 4.22
N PHE A 98 24.87 10.35 5.16
CA PHE A 98 25.52 10.80 6.39
C PHE A 98 24.82 10.16 7.58
N GLU A 99 25.58 9.79 8.61
CA GLU A 99 25.04 9.27 9.86
C GLU A 99 24.77 10.42 10.82
N TYR A 100 23.54 10.57 11.30
CA TYR A 100 23.22 11.70 12.19
C TYR A 100 23.31 11.39 13.67
N LEU A 101 23.55 10.14 14.06
CA LEU A 101 23.78 9.74 15.44
C LEU A 101 25.24 9.39 15.75
N GLY A 102 26.05 9.09 14.75
CA GLY A 102 27.47 8.81 14.91
C GLY A 102 27.80 7.56 15.73
N ASP A 103 26.88 6.60 15.86
CA ASP A 103 27.04 5.41 16.70
C ASP A 103 27.07 4.08 15.93
N GLY A 104 27.21 4.17 14.61
CA GLY A 104 27.18 3.00 13.74
C GLY A 104 25.79 2.38 13.58
N THR A 105 24.73 3.02 14.08
CA THR A 105 23.36 2.60 13.79
C THR A 105 22.92 3.10 12.41
N GLU A 106 21.96 2.40 11.79
CA GLU A 106 21.49 2.73 10.45
C GLU A 106 20.57 3.97 10.42
N HIS A 107 21.02 5.11 10.96
CA HIS A 107 20.31 6.37 10.94
C HIS A 107 20.97 7.33 9.97
N TYR A 108 20.32 7.55 8.83
CA TYR A 108 20.91 8.29 7.75
C TYR A 108 20.26 9.64 7.52
N PHE A 109 21.09 10.60 7.14
CA PHE A 109 20.69 11.87 6.58
C PHE A 109 21.08 11.90 5.11
N TYR A 110 20.18 12.38 4.27
CA TYR A 110 20.45 12.70 2.88
C TYR A 110 20.14 14.18 2.68
N ASP A 111 21.12 14.90 2.13
CA ASP A 111 20.93 16.30 1.80
C ASP A 111 20.04 16.48 0.58
N PHE A 112 19.65 17.72 0.30
CA PHE A 112 18.93 18.06 -0.93
C PHE A 112 19.82 17.79 -2.16
N PHE A 113 19.22 17.42 -3.27
CA PHE A 113 19.93 17.06 -4.49
C PHE A 113 20.78 18.21 -5.04
N SER A 114 22.03 17.90 -5.37
CA SER A 114 22.99 18.78 -6.05
C SER A 114 24.01 17.93 -6.80
N TYR A 115 24.78 18.57 -7.68
CA TYR A 115 25.95 17.94 -8.34
C TYR A 115 27.27 18.27 -7.60
N GLU A 116 27.19 18.69 -6.37
CA GLU A 116 28.38 18.94 -5.57
C GLU A 116 29.11 17.61 -5.31
N ASP A 117 30.42 17.60 -5.44
CA ASP A 117 31.25 16.44 -5.08
C ASP A 117 31.30 16.32 -3.56
N LEU A 118 30.62 15.29 -3.06
CA LEU A 118 30.56 14.98 -1.63
C LEU A 118 31.52 13.87 -1.22
N SER A 119 32.39 13.37 -2.10
CA SER A 119 33.26 12.22 -1.85
C SER A 119 34.15 12.42 -0.61
N ASN A 120 34.66 13.62 -0.41
CA ASN A 120 35.57 13.97 0.68
C ASN A 120 34.86 14.47 1.95
N CYS A 121 33.52 14.52 1.96
CA CYS A 121 32.79 14.92 3.17
C CYS A 121 32.81 13.79 4.23
N PRO A 122 33.04 14.11 5.50
CA PRO A 122 32.88 13.14 6.58
C PRO A 122 31.48 12.51 6.58
N THR A 123 31.36 11.22 6.90
CA THR A 123 30.06 10.52 6.90
C THR A 123 29.34 10.58 8.24
N ASP A 124 30.06 10.85 9.30
CA ASP A 124 29.61 10.86 10.70
C ASP A 124 29.04 12.20 11.18
N VAL A 125 29.03 13.20 10.29
CA VAL A 125 28.58 14.54 10.62
C VAL A 125 27.61 15.05 9.52
N ILE A 126 26.42 15.46 9.94
CA ILE A 126 25.51 16.18 9.02
C ILE A 126 26.16 17.51 8.60
N PRO A 127 26.25 17.79 7.30
CA PRO A 127 26.78 19.07 6.82
C PRO A 127 26.02 20.25 7.44
N ASN A 128 26.77 21.18 8.05
CA ASN A 128 26.18 22.38 8.66
C ASN A 128 25.62 23.37 7.62
N LYS A 129 26.16 23.33 6.41
CA LYS A 129 25.74 24.21 5.30
C LYS A 129 24.90 23.41 4.29
N PRO A 130 23.87 24.04 3.71
CA PRO A 130 23.13 23.41 2.62
C PRO A 130 24.02 23.26 1.36
N PRO A 131 23.61 22.42 0.38
CA PRO A 131 24.36 22.23 -0.85
C PRO A 131 24.50 23.54 -1.62
N LYS A 132 25.65 23.76 -2.25
CA LYS A 132 25.98 25.03 -2.95
C LYS A 132 25.22 25.20 -4.26
N PHE A 133 24.90 24.10 -4.94
CA PHE A 133 24.30 24.12 -6.29
C PHE A 133 23.05 23.26 -6.34
N PRO A 134 22.02 23.55 -5.52
CA PRO A 134 20.82 22.75 -5.47
C PRO A 134 20.03 22.84 -6.77
N ARG A 135 19.54 21.70 -7.24
CA ARG A 135 18.74 21.55 -8.45
C ARG A 135 17.64 20.53 -8.27
N ILE A 136 16.67 20.57 -9.14
CA ILE A 136 15.69 19.50 -9.30
C ILE A 136 16.05 18.72 -10.56
N PRO A 137 16.31 17.40 -10.47
CA PRO A 137 16.62 16.59 -11.63
C PRO A 137 15.48 16.58 -12.65
N GLY A 138 15.81 16.59 -13.93
CA GLY A 138 14.84 16.48 -15.03
C GLY A 138 14.03 15.20 -14.98
N SER A 139 14.58 14.13 -14.41
CA SER A 139 13.86 12.86 -14.16
C SER A 139 12.70 13.02 -13.17
N GLU A 140 12.84 13.83 -12.13
CA GLU A 140 11.78 14.14 -11.17
C GLU A 140 10.68 14.98 -11.83
N ILE A 141 11.06 16.00 -12.61
CA ILE A 141 10.13 16.83 -13.37
C ILE A 141 9.35 15.96 -14.38
N ARG A 142 10.06 15.11 -15.11
CA ARG A 142 9.46 14.17 -16.06
C ARG A 142 8.44 13.24 -15.38
N GLY A 143 8.77 12.69 -14.22
CA GLY A 143 7.88 11.84 -13.45
C GLY A 143 6.62 12.57 -12.98
N MET A 144 6.76 13.81 -12.54
CA MET A 144 5.67 14.70 -12.15
C MET A 144 4.73 14.97 -13.33
N VAL A 145 5.24 15.42 -14.45
CA VAL A 145 4.45 15.76 -15.65
C VAL A 145 3.80 14.52 -16.26
N ARG A 146 4.53 13.37 -16.31
CA ARG A 146 3.99 12.10 -16.81
C ARG A 146 2.80 11.64 -15.98
N ASN A 147 2.86 11.74 -14.65
CA ASN A 147 1.75 11.33 -13.79
C ASN A 147 0.47 12.10 -14.09
N VAL A 148 0.55 13.42 -14.30
CA VAL A 148 -0.61 14.24 -14.69
C VAL A 148 -1.08 13.91 -16.12
N TYR A 149 -0.15 13.69 -17.04
CA TYR A 149 -0.47 13.34 -18.42
C TYR A 149 -1.17 11.97 -18.54
N GLU A 150 -0.74 10.98 -17.75
CA GLU A 150 -1.41 9.68 -17.68
C GLU A 150 -2.86 9.80 -17.19
N GLN A 151 -3.11 10.69 -16.23
CA GLN A 151 -4.45 10.97 -15.72
C GLN A 151 -5.30 11.70 -16.75
N LEU A 152 -4.77 12.74 -17.38
CA LEU A 152 -5.45 13.54 -18.39
C LEU A 152 -5.90 12.67 -19.57
N THR A 153 -5.00 11.86 -20.10
CA THR A 153 -5.21 11.09 -21.33
C THR A 153 -5.81 9.70 -21.08
N ASN A 154 -6.22 9.40 -19.85
CA ASN A 154 -6.71 8.08 -19.47
C ASN A 154 -5.78 6.95 -19.93
N SER A 155 -4.47 7.13 -19.73
CA SER A 155 -3.44 6.17 -20.11
C SER A 155 -3.36 4.99 -19.14
N CYS A 156 -2.52 3.99 -19.42
CA CYS A 156 -2.29 2.85 -18.54
C CYS A 156 -1.69 3.29 -17.17
N LEU A 157 -1.72 2.41 -16.18
CA LEU A 157 -0.99 2.59 -14.92
C LEU A 157 0.45 2.10 -15.08
N SER A 158 1.32 2.94 -15.66
CA SER A 158 2.65 2.52 -16.12
C SER A 158 3.63 2.11 -15.01
N VAL A 159 3.39 2.52 -13.76
CA VAL A 159 4.28 2.30 -12.62
C VAL A 159 3.56 1.44 -11.56
N ILE A 160 3.17 0.25 -11.95
CA ILE A 160 2.57 -0.73 -11.04
C ILE A 160 3.29 -2.07 -11.20
N ASP A 161 3.43 -2.80 -10.11
CA ASP A 161 3.93 -4.15 -10.11
C ASP A 161 2.77 -5.10 -10.38
N GLU A 162 2.56 -5.38 -11.67
CA GLU A 162 1.42 -6.13 -12.16
C GLU A 162 1.47 -7.61 -11.84
N GLU A 163 2.67 -8.18 -11.81
CA GLU A 163 2.90 -9.62 -11.63
C GLU A 163 2.88 -10.04 -10.16
N ASN A 164 2.89 -9.09 -9.23
CA ASN A 164 2.93 -9.41 -7.83
C ASN A 164 1.56 -9.88 -7.35
N LEU A 165 1.52 -11.06 -6.77
CA LEU A 165 0.33 -11.59 -6.11
C LEU A 165 0.08 -10.81 -4.82
N PRO A 166 -1.08 -10.18 -4.67
CA PRO A 166 -1.44 -9.51 -3.44
C PRO A 166 -1.61 -10.51 -2.31
N TYR A 167 -1.38 -10.06 -1.09
CA TYR A 167 -1.57 -10.90 0.09
C TYR A 167 -2.11 -10.08 1.25
N LYS A 168 -2.84 -10.75 2.14
CA LYS A 168 -3.33 -10.15 3.38
C LYS A 168 -3.42 -11.20 4.48
N ARG A 169 -3.24 -10.79 5.75
CA ARG A 169 -3.56 -11.65 6.88
C ARG A 169 -5.08 -11.71 7.04
N THR A 170 -5.64 -12.91 6.97
CA THR A 170 -7.08 -13.11 7.10
C THR A 170 -7.46 -13.21 8.58
N PRO A 171 -8.59 -12.63 8.99
CA PRO A 171 -9.05 -12.70 10.37
C PRO A 171 -9.77 -14.02 10.67
N THR A 172 -10.30 -14.70 9.66
CA THR A 172 -11.04 -15.95 9.80
C THR A 172 -10.10 -17.12 9.97
N PRO A 173 -10.28 -17.93 11.04
CA PRO A 173 -9.51 -19.16 11.20
C PRO A 173 -9.76 -20.14 10.04
N LYS A 174 -8.70 -20.74 9.54
CA LYS A 174 -8.75 -21.75 8.48
C LYS A 174 -9.12 -23.13 9.06
N GLU A 175 -9.73 -23.95 8.22
CA GLU A 175 -10.01 -25.36 8.53
C GLU A 175 -8.70 -26.18 8.50
N ALA A 176 -8.69 -27.30 9.21
CA ALA A 176 -7.56 -28.22 9.20
C ALA A 176 -7.73 -29.27 8.10
N GLY A 177 -6.62 -29.64 7.48
CA GLY A 177 -6.56 -30.66 6.43
C GLY A 177 -5.29 -31.47 6.45
N LEU A 178 -5.32 -32.58 5.73
CA LEU A 178 -4.16 -33.40 5.37
C LEU A 178 -4.02 -33.37 3.85
N LEU A 179 -2.92 -32.83 3.37
CA LEU A 179 -2.59 -32.80 1.95
C LEU A 179 -1.76 -34.04 1.61
N ASP A 180 -2.32 -34.92 0.81
CA ASP A 180 -1.60 -36.02 0.19
C ASP A 180 -0.81 -35.49 -1.01
N ILE A 181 0.48 -35.41 -0.84
CA ILE A 181 1.40 -34.84 -1.85
C ILE A 181 1.40 -35.68 -3.15
N ALA A 182 1.33 -37.00 -3.04
CA ALA A 182 1.39 -37.88 -4.20
C ALA A 182 0.14 -37.79 -5.08
N SER A 183 -1.04 -37.75 -4.46
CA SER A 183 -2.31 -37.70 -5.19
C SER A 183 -2.83 -36.27 -5.42
N MET A 184 -2.18 -35.25 -4.87
CA MET A 184 -2.61 -33.86 -4.89
C MET A 184 -4.05 -33.69 -4.39
N LYS A 185 -4.39 -34.39 -3.30
CA LYS A 185 -5.70 -34.33 -2.67
C LYS A 185 -5.60 -33.81 -1.25
N LEU A 186 -6.44 -32.83 -0.94
CA LEU A 186 -6.58 -32.27 0.40
C LEU A 186 -7.80 -32.87 1.08
N TYR A 187 -7.59 -33.65 2.12
CA TYR A 187 -8.65 -34.26 2.90
C TYR A 187 -9.02 -33.38 4.09
N LYS A 188 -10.32 -33.19 4.33
CA LYS A 188 -10.81 -32.57 5.55
C LYS A 188 -10.31 -33.34 6.77
N ALA A 189 -9.82 -32.61 7.78
CA ALA A 189 -9.25 -33.18 8.98
C ALA A 189 -9.71 -32.42 10.23
N GLU A 190 -9.52 -33.03 11.38
CA GLU A 190 -9.82 -32.41 12.67
C GLU A 190 -8.53 -31.91 13.33
N ARG A 191 -8.57 -30.70 13.86
CA ARG A 191 -7.48 -30.15 14.68
C ARG A 191 -7.69 -30.45 16.14
N VAL A 192 -6.69 -31.06 16.78
CA VAL A 192 -6.63 -31.25 18.23
C VAL A 192 -5.46 -30.48 18.79
N MET A 193 -5.66 -29.82 19.91
CA MET A 193 -4.65 -28.99 20.55
C MET A 193 -3.62 -29.84 21.29
N LEU A 194 -2.32 -29.63 20.97
CA LEU A 194 -1.19 -30.24 21.64
C LEU A 194 -0.58 -29.24 22.63
N ASN A 195 -0.60 -29.56 23.92
CA ASN A 195 -0.01 -28.72 24.96
C ASN A 195 1.49 -28.98 25.08
N SER A 196 2.28 -28.27 24.28
CA SER A 196 3.75 -28.42 24.20
C SER A 196 4.52 -27.26 24.86
N ARG A 197 3.82 -26.23 25.34
CA ARG A 197 4.47 -25.01 25.85
C ARG A 197 3.97 -24.62 27.24
N ASN A 198 4.91 -24.33 28.13
CA ASN A 198 4.67 -23.98 29.52
C ASN A 198 3.92 -22.67 29.80
N ARG A 199 3.36 -22.00 28.81
CA ARG A 199 2.80 -20.65 28.98
C ARG A 199 1.39 -20.59 29.54
N TYR A 200 0.72 -21.72 29.74
CA TYR A 200 -0.59 -21.84 30.37
C TYR A 200 -0.57 -22.89 31.49
N ALA A 201 0.34 -22.71 32.44
CA ALA A 201 0.28 -23.52 33.65
C ALA A 201 -1.04 -23.36 34.42
N ASP A 202 -1.76 -22.26 34.15
CA ASP A 202 -2.94 -21.87 34.96
C ASP A 202 -4.28 -22.21 34.31
N VAL A 203 -4.29 -22.68 33.06
CA VAL A 203 -5.53 -23.19 32.45
C VAL A 203 -5.54 -24.69 32.63
N ALA A 204 -6.44 -25.20 33.46
CA ALA A 204 -6.69 -26.61 33.64
C ALA A 204 -7.19 -27.26 32.34
N THR A 205 -6.31 -27.43 31.40
CA THR A 205 -6.56 -28.15 30.17
C THR A 205 -6.40 -29.61 30.49
N GLY A 206 -7.29 -30.36 30.83
CA GLY A 206 -7.15 -31.80 31.18
C GLY A 206 -6.39 -32.69 30.19
N GLY A 207 -5.48 -32.07 29.39
CA GLY A 207 -4.65 -32.70 28.37
C GLY A 207 -3.24 -33.03 28.86
N VAL A 208 -2.64 -34.04 28.25
CA VAL A 208 -1.24 -34.41 28.50
C VAL A 208 -0.33 -33.24 28.09
N LYS A 209 0.64 -32.96 28.95
CA LYS A 209 1.70 -31.99 28.69
C LYS A 209 2.89 -32.67 28.03
N VAL A 210 3.29 -32.20 26.89
CA VAL A 210 4.44 -32.71 26.14
C VAL A 210 5.59 -31.69 26.23
N SER A 211 6.79 -32.16 26.46
CA SER A 211 7.97 -31.29 26.49
C SER A 211 8.25 -30.71 25.09
N PRO A 212 8.64 -29.45 24.98
CA PRO A 212 9.06 -28.87 23.70
C PRO A 212 10.15 -29.72 23.04
N GLY A 213 10.03 -29.94 21.73
CA GLY A 213 11.02 -30.71 20.95
C GLY A 213 10.82 -32.23 20.97
N THR A 214 9.83 -32.77 21.73
CA THR A 214 9.51 -34.22 21.71
C THR A 214 8.99 -34.66 20.35
N TYR A 215 8.24 -33.79 19.66
CA TYR A 215 7.68 -34.04 18.33
C TYR A 215 8.08 -32.91 17.39
N GLN A 216 8.12 -33.24 16.10
CA GLN A 216 8.36 -32.31 15.00
C GLN A 216 7.16 -32.24 14.07
N THR A 217 7.11 -31.19 13.23
CA THR A 217 6.10 -31.10 12.18
C THR A 217 6.22 -32.28 11.22
N GLY A 218 5.11 -32.92 10.91
CA GLY A 218 5.06 -34.10 10.04
C GLY A 218 5.15 -35.43 10.78
N ASP A 219 5.50 -35.45 12.08
CA ASP A 219 5.54 -36.69 12.85
C ASP A 219 4.15 -37.34 12.92
N GLU A 220 4.11 -38.63 12.57
CA GLU A 220 2.92 -39.45 12.70
C GLU A 220 2.76 -39.93 14.15
N VAL A 221 1.56 -39.72 14.68
CA VAL A 221 1.27 -40.02 16.10
C VAL A 221 -0.08 -40.69 16.26
N TYR A 222 -0.21 -41.49 17.33
CA TYR A 222 -1.48 -42.01 17.83
C TYR A 222 -1.88 -41.25 19.11
N ILE A 223 -3.10 -40.73 19.12
CA ILE A 223 -3.60 -39.90 20.23
C ILE A 223 -4.94 -40.41 20.73
N VAL A 224 -5.19 -40.22 22.04
CA VAL A 224 -6.53 -40.33 22.63
C VAL A 224 -7.06 -38.94 22.88
N LYS A 225 -8.22 -38.62 22.30
CA LYS A 225 -8.89 -37.33 22.49
C LYS A 225 -9.56 -37.22 23.85
N SER A 226 -9.59 -36.02 24.39
CA SER A 226 -10.39 -35.64 25.53
C SER A 226 -11.16 -34.36 25.23
N ALA A 227 -12.44 -34.34 25.47
CA ALA A 227 -13.23 -33.11 25.41
C ALA A 227 -12.83 -32.20 26.58
N THR A 228 -12.48 -30.96 26.30
CA THR A 228 -12.11 -29.97 27.32
C THR A 228 -12.79 -28.65 27.03
N THR A 229 -13.39 -28.10 28.08
CA THR A 229 -13.92 -26.74 28.06
C THR A 229 -12.90 -25.82 28.75
N PHE A 230 -12.50 -24.76 28.14
CA PHE A 230 -11.67 -23.78 28.80
C PHE A 230 -12.18 -22.37 28.60
N VAL A 231 -11.86 -21.50 29.56
CA VAL A 231 -12.17 -20.09 29.52
C VAL A 231 -10.93 -19.35 29.05
N THR A 232 -11.05 -18.57 28.00
CA THR A 232 -9.96 -17.71 27.52
C THR A 232 -9.71 -16.55 28.49
N SER A 233 -8.54 -15.91 28.42
CA SER A 233 -8.20 -14.73 29.23
C SER A 233 -9.22 -13.58 29.11
N ASN A 234 -10.05 -13.58 28.08
CA ASN A 234 -11.12 -12.61 27.86
C ASN A 234 -12.52 -13.11 28.31
N GLY A 235 -12.58 -14.18 29.09
CA GLY A 235 -13.82 -14.71 29.64
C GLY A 235 -14.69 -15.55 28.70
N TYR A 236 -14.19 -15.91 27.51
CA TYR A 236 -14.96 -16.73 26.57
C TYR A 236 -14.78 -18.21 26.83
N ILE A 237 -15.91 -18.92 26.89
CA ILE A 237 -15.93 -20.37 26.99
C ILE A 237 -15.74 -20.98 25.60
N THR A 238 -14.74 -21.82 25.46
CA THR A 238 -14.44 -22.54 24.22
C THR A 238 -14.38 -24.04 24.51
N ASN A 239 -15.19 -24.82 23.81
CA ASN A 239 -15.08 -26.27 23.79
C ASN A 239 -14.05 -26.66 22.75
N THR A 240 -13.05 -27.40 23.13
CA THR A 240 -12.02 -27.89 22.20
C THR A 240 -11.63 -29.32 22.58
N HIS A 241 -11.10 -30.04 21.61
CA HIS A 241 -10.50 -31.34 21.91
C HIS A 241 -9.04 -31.11 22.32
N THR A 242 -8.64 -31.74 23.40
CA THR A 242 -7.26 -31.84 23.86
C THR A 242 -6.80 -33.29 23.80
N ILE A 243 -5.52 -33.52 24.01
CA ILE A 243 -4.91 -34.85 23.94
C ILE A 243 -4.80 -35.41 25.36
N LYS A 244 -5.47 -36.54 25.64
CA LYS A 244 -5.34 -37.26 26.89
C LYS A 244 -4.05 -38.08 26.97
N SER A 245 -3.67 -38.73 25.85
CA SER A 245 -2.41 -39.42 25.68
C SER A 245 -1.91 -39.30 24.23
N ILE A 246 -0.61 -39.33 24.05
CA ILE A 246 0.05 -39.28 22.75
C ILE A 246 1.26 -40.22 22.76
N ARG A 247 1.46 -40.92 21.65
CA ARG A 247 2.65 -41.73 21.38
C ARG A 247 3.03 -41.65 19.90
N GLY A 248 4.27 -41.93 19.58
CA GLY A 248 4.68 -42.12 18.17
C GLY A 248 3.88 -43.27 17.54
N ALA A 249 3.66 -43.22 16.24
CA ALA A 249 2.89 -44.20 15.48
C ALA A 249 3.69 -45.49 15.27
N VAL A 250 4.07 -46.15 16.35
CA VAL A 250 4.77 -47.42 16.33
C VAL A 250 3.84 -48.54 16.82
N GLY A 251 3.73 -49.61 16.03
CA GLY A 251 2.84 -50.75 16.30
C GLY A 251 1.38 -50.49 15.90
N ALA A 252 0.50 -51.41 16.27
CA ALA A 252 -0.91 -51.32 15.92
C ALA A 252 -1.62 -50.16 16.65
N ILE A 253 -2.57 -49.53 15.97
CA ILE A 253 -3.46 -48.53 16.55
C ILE A 253 -4.48 -49.21 17.44
N ALA A 254 -4.68 -48.72 18.68
CA ALA A 254 -5.69 -49.23 19.56
C ALA A 254 -7.08 -48.69 19.22
N ALA A 255 -8.14 -49.39 19.55
CA ALA A 255 -9.53 -49.06 19.18
C ALA A 255 -10.00 -47.65 19.60
N HIS A 256 -9.36 -47.06 20.62
CA HIS A 256 -9.70 -45.74 21.13
C HIS A 256 -8.69 -44.65 20.71
N GLU A 257 -7.66 -44.99 19.93
CA GLU A 257 -6.67 -44.06 19.41
C GLU A 257 -7.10 -43.51 18.05
N CYS A 258 -6.65 -42.32 17.76
CA CYS A 258 -6.78 -41.66 16.47
C CYS A 258 -5.38 -41.44 15.89
N LYS A 259 -5.21 -41.70 14.59
CA LYS A 259 -4.00 -41.40 13.85
C LYS A 259 -4.00 -39.95 13.40
N GLY A 260 -2.90 -39.25 13.62
CA GLY A 260 -2.75 -37.86 13.21
C GLY A 260 -1.30 -37.47 12.95
N TYR A 261 -1.11 -36.23 12.53
CA TYR A 261 0.18 -35.63 12.19
C TYR A 261 0.39 -34.35 12.99
N VAL A 262 1.59 -34.21 13.53
CA VAL A 262 1.94 -33.06 14.36
C VAL A 262 2.23 -31.85 13.48
N ILE A 263 1.81 -30.68 13.92
CA ILE A 263 2.20 -29.39 13.36
C ILE A 263 2.69 -28.46 14.48
N ILE A 264 3.96 -28.17 14.44
CA ILE A 264 4.62 -27.29 15.39
C ILE A 264 4.49 -25.85 14.90
N GLY A 265 3.87 -25.04 15.71
CA GLY A 265 3.53 -23.69 15.28
C GLY A 265 4.31 -22.63 16.02
N GLU A 266 5.62 -22.58 15.92
CA GLU A 266 6.43 -21.48 16.49
C GLU A 266 6.21 -20.12 15.85
N SER A 267 5.57 -20.09 14.77
CA SER A 267 5.63 -19.13 13.71
C SER A 267 4.99 -17.77 13.94
N PHE A 268 4.17 -17.56 14.96
CA PHE A 268 3.39 -16.34 15.06
C PHE A 268 3.75 -15.45 16.22
N GLY A 269 5.04 -15.40 16.54
CA GLY A 269 5.57 -14.57 17.61
C GLY A 269 5.41 -15.18 19.00
N ARG A 270 6.00 -14.51 19.98
CA ARG A 270 6.16 -14.95 21.39
C ARG A 270 4.87 -15.31 22.14
N LYS A 271 3.71 -15.18 21.50
CA LYS A 271 2.39 -15.38 22.13
C LYS A 271 1.64 -16.63 21.67
N LYS A 272 2.25 -17.53 20.89
CA LYS A 272 1.60 -18.78 20.53
C LYS A 272 1.80 -19.80 21.66
N HIS A 273 0.69 -20.43 22.06
CA HIS A 273 0.64 -21.12 23.34
C HIS A 273 0.57 -22.64 23.23
N HIS A 274 0.31 -23.16 22.03
CA HIS A 274 0.16 -24.61 21.79
C HIS A 274 0.37 -24.96 20.34
N ASP A 275 0.75 -26.18 20.11
CA ASP A 275 0.87 -26.82 18.80
C ASP A 275 -0.40 -27.59 18.46
N SER A 276 -0.42 -28.35 17.39
CA SER A 276 -1.60 -29.06 16.97
C SER A 276 -1.24 -30.46 16.47
N VAL A 277 -2.19 -31.38 16.61
CA VAL A 277 -2.24 -32.65 15.88
C VAL A 277 -3.41 -32.59 14.92
N ILE A 278 -3.19 -32.87 13.65
CA ILE A 278 -4.20 -32.91 12.61
C ILE A 278 -4.59 -34.38 12.39
N ILE A 279 -5.85 -34.71 12.64
CA ILE A 279 -6.38 -36.07 12.64
C ILE A 279 -7.18 -36.29 11.36
N GLY A 280 -6.78 -37.27 10.56
CA GLY A 280 -7.54 -37.74 9.42
C GLY A 280 -8.62 -38.77 9.79
N GLN A 281 -9.51 -39.00 8.84
CA GLN A 281 -10.39 -40.17 8.87
C GLN A 281 -9.78 -41.25 7.99
N TYR A 282 -9.78 -42.49 8.45
CA TYR A 282 -9.20 -43.63 7.73
C TYR A 282 -10.25 -44.73 7.59
N ASP A 283 -10.15 -45.50 6.49
CA ASP A 283 -10.92 -46.73 6.30
C ASP A 283 -10.23 -47.90 6.96
N ALA A 284 -10.83 -49.09 6.82
CA ALA A 284 -10.30 -50.30 7.40
C ALA A 284 -8.97 -50.78 6.78
N ALA A 285 -8.64 -50.29 5.59
CA ALA A 285 -7.35 -50.51 4.89
C ALA A 285 -6.30 -49.47 5.32
N GLY A 286 -6.64 -48.49 6.18
CA GLY A 286 -5.74 -47.43 6.60
C GLY A 286 -5.58 -46.29 5.59
N MET A 287 -6.43 -46.22 4.58
CA MET A 287 -6.43 -45.14 3.59
C MET A 287 -7.26 -43.95 4.06
N LEU A 288 -6.81 -42.74 3.75
CA LEU A 288 -7.59 -41.53 4.03
C LEU A 288 -8.94 -41.56 3.30
N LYS A 289 -9.98 -41.20 4.02
CA LYS A 289 -11.36 -41.09 3.51
C LYS A 289 -12.01 -39.78 3.91
N GLY A 290 -13.16 -39.50 3.32
CA GLY A 290 -13.97 -38.33 3.63
C GLY A 290 -13.96 -37.31 2.50
N ALA A 291 -14.51 -36.13 2.80
CA ALA A 291 -14.54 -35.04 1.83
C ALA A 291 -13.11 -34.57 1.51
N CYS A 292 -12.81 -34.47 0.21
CA CYS A 292 -11.51 -34.00 -0.25
C CYS A 292 -11.66 -33.01 -1.41
N TYR A 293 -10.61 -32.23 -1.62
CA TYR A 293 -10.47 -31.27 -2.72
C TYR A 293 -9.28 -31.69 -3.59
N ASN A 294 -9.40 -31.53 -4.88
CA ASN A 294 -8.26 -31.65 -5.78
C ASN A 294 -7.44 -30.35 -5.69
N ILE A 295 -6.14 -30.48 -5.53
CA ILE A 295 -5.21 -29.36 -5.43
C ILE A 295 -4.49 -29.22 -6.76
N THR A 296 -4.44 -28.00 -7.27
CA THR A 296 -3.77 -27.64 -8.50
C THR A 296 -2.34 -27.16 -8.23
N GLU A 297 -1.48 -27.15 -9.26
CA GLU A 297 -0.15 -26.52 -9.15
C GLU A 297 -0.26 -25.00 -8.89
N ALA A 298 -1.35 -24.34 -9.30
CA ALA A 298 -1.59 -22.94 -8.96
C ALA A 298 -1.86 -22.75 -7.46
N ASP A 299 -2.61 -23.66 -6.82
CA ASP A 299 -2.82 -23.65 -5.36
C ASP A 299 -1.49 -23.85 -4.63
N ILE A 300 -0.66 -24.74 -5.12
CA ILE A 300 0.68 -24.99 -4.57
C ILE A 300 1.57 -23.76 -4.74
N SER A 301 1.60 -23.15 -5.91
CA SER A 301 2.40 -21.93 -6.14
C SER A 301 1.99 -20.79 -5.21
N ARG A 302 0.67 -20.61 -4.96
CA ARG A 302 0.19 -19.64 -3.96
C ARG A 302 0.62 -20.00 -2.54
N PHE A 303 0.60 -21.28 -2.19
CA PHE A 303 1.07 -21.74 -0.88
C PHE A 303 2.58 -21.51 -0.70
N GLU A 304 3.39 -21.80 -1.70
CA GLU A 304 4.83 -21.51 -1.70
C GLU A 304 5.08 -20.01 -1.55
N ALA A 305 4.31 -19.17 -2.25
CA ALA A 305 4.35 -17.73 -2.08
C ALA A 305 3.98 -17.28 -0.65
N VAL A 306 3.08 -18.00 0.06
CA VAL A 306 2.84 -17.74 1.50
C VAL A 306 4.09 -18.04 2.32
N LEU A 307 4.77 -19.16 2.06
CA LEU A 307 6.01 -19.53 2.76
C LEU A 307 7.11 -18.49 2.50
N ASP A 308 7.30 -18.08 1.24
CA ASP A 308 8.27 -17.04 0.86
C ASP A 308 8.03 -15.71 1.57
N ARG A 309 6.76 -15.29 1.72
CA ARG A 309 6.41 -14.06 2.46
C ARG A 309 6.76 -14.10 3.94
N TYR A 310 7.01 -15.29 4.49
CA TYR A 310 7.51 -15.46 5.84
C TYR A 310 9.03 -15.51 5.90
N ASP A 311 9.70 -16.07 4.91
CA ASP A 311 11.16 -16.11 4.85
C ASP A 311 11.80 -14.73 4.67
N LEU A 312 11.18 -13.87 3.85
CA LEU A 312 11.65 -12.50 3.58
C LEU A 312 11.57 -11.55 4.79
N GLY A 313 10.82 -11.89 5.83
CA GLY A 313 10.59 -11.05 7.01
C GLY A 313 11.22 -11.59 8.30
N LEU A 314 12.03 -12.63 8.22
CA LEU A 314 12.49 -13.35 9.40
C LEU A 314 13.70 -12.71 10.07
N THR A 315 13.44 -12.13 11.23
CA THR A 315 14.43 -12.08 12.30
C THR A 315 14.61 -13.49 12.88
N SER A 316 15.71 -13.74 13.55
CA SER A 316 16.16 -15.02 14.14
C SER A 316 15.13 -15.82 14.96
N ASP A 317 13.95 -15.25 15.23
CA ASP A 317 12.93 -15.79 16.13
C ASP A 317 11.84 -16.67 15.43
N HIS A 318 11.97 -16.96 14.12
CA HIS A 318 10.93 -17.63 13.33
C HIS A 318 11.33 -19.01 12.81
N HIS A 319 12.05 -19.75 13.59
CA HIS A 319 12.58 -21.08 13.22
C HIS A 319 11.50 -22.11 12.82
N GLY A 320 10.29 -22.01 13.37
CA GLY A 320 9.21 -22.98 13.11
C GLY A 320 8.72 -23.02 11.67
N TYR A 321 8.75 -21.90 10.95
CA TYR A 321 8.40 -21.90 9.51
C TYR A 321 9.46 -22.55 8.64
N LYS A 322 10.72 -22.35 8.95
CA LYS A 322 11.80 -23.02 8.23
C LYS A 322 11.70 -24.54 8.39
N ALA A 323 11.40 -25.02 9.59
CA ALA A 323 11.18 -26.45 9.83
C ALA A 323 9.97 -26.98 9.06
N TYR A 324 8.83 -26.24 9.05
CA TYR A 324 7.67 -26.62 8.28
C TYR A 324 7.98 -26.64 6.77
N ARG A 325 8.67 -25.62 6.26
CA ARG A 325 9.07 -25.54 4.86
C ARG A 325 9.93 -26.70 4.46
N SER A 326 10.95 -27.05 5.26
CA SER A 326 11.82 -28.18 4.99
C SER A 326 11.06 -29.51 4.93
N VAL A 327 10.07 -29.73 5.81
CA VAL A 327 9.20 -30.93 5.74
C VAL A 327 8.41 -30.95 4.45
N TYR A 328 7.80 -29.84 4.07
CA TYR A 328 7.04 -29.72 2.83
C TYR A 328 7.93 -29.97 1.60
N GLU A 329 9.09 -29.34 1.52
CA GLU A 329 10.03 -29.50 0.39
C GLU A 329 10.50 -30.95 0.25
N ASN A 330 10.86 -31.60 1.35
CA ASN A 330 11.21 -33.03 1.33
C ASN A 330 10.08 -33.92 0.84
N MET A 331 8.84 -33.68 1.28
CA MET A 331 7.68 -34.43 0.80
C MET A 331 7.41 -34.21 -0.69
N ARG A 332 7.60 -32.98 -1.19
CA ARG A 332 7.47 -32.66 -2.63
C ARG A 332 8.55 -33.32 -3.46
N GLU A 333 9.81 -33.28 -3.02
CA GLU A 333 10.92 -33.93 -3.73
C GLU A 333 10.75 -35.44 -3.83
N GLN A 334 10.27 -36.04 -2.76
CA GLN A 334 10.01 -37.49 -2.72
C GLN A 334 8.66 -37.86 -3.36
N ASN A 335 7.83 -36.91 -3.70
CA ASN A 335 6.46 -37.07 -4.17
C ASN A 335 5.63 -38.04 -3.30
N MET A 336 5.75 -37.88 -1.97
CA MET A 336 5.07 -38.75 -1.00
C MET A 336 4.87 -38.05 0.34
N GLY A 337 3.89 -38.52 1.09
CA GLY A 337 3.62 -38.10 2.47
C GLY A 337 2.33 -37.32 2.63
N LEU A 338 1.89 -37.24 3.88
CA LEU A 338 0.70 -36.50 4.29
C LEU A 338 1.13 -35.24 5.06
N LEU A 339 1.00 -34.09 4.41
CA LEU A 339 1.35 -32.81 5.02
C LEU A 339 0.17 -32.30 5.86
N PRO A 340 0.33 -32.11 7.19
CA PRO A 340 -0.68 -31.42 8.00
C PRO A 340 -0.69 -29.93 7.62
N ILE A 341 -1.87 -29.42 7.26
CA ILE A 341 -2.02 -28.10 6.68
C ILE A 341 -3.34 -27.45 7.14
N PHE A 342 -3.44 -26.13 6.94
CA PHE A 342 -4.70 -25.41 7.10
C PHE A 342 -5.15 -24.85 5.76
N TYR A 343 -6.45 -24.68 5.58
CA TYR A 343 -6.99 -24.18 4.32
C TYR A 343 -8.31 -23.42 4.50
N SER A 344 -8.65 -22.61 3.53
CA SER A 344 -10.00 -22.09 3.31
C SER A 344 -10.41 -22.37 1.87
N GLU A 345 -11.68 -22.69 1.66
CA GLU A 345 -12.27 -22.85 0.33
C GLU A 345 -13.21 -21.67 0.07
N VAL A 346 -13.06 -21.02 -1.09
CA VAL A 346 -13.91 -19.91 -1.49
C VAL A 346 -14.15 -20.01 -3.00
N GLY A 347 -15.39 -20.31 -3.39
CA GLY A 347 -15.79 -20.34 -4.79
C GLY A 347 -15.05 -21.36 -5.64
N GLY A 348 -14.60 -22.46 -5.06
CA GLY A 348 -13.81 -23.50 -5.71
C GLY A 348 -12.30 -23.34 -5.58
N ASN A 349 -11.81 -22.18 -5.16
CA ASN A 349 -10.39 -21.93 -4.93
C ASN A 349 -9.97 -22.37 -3.53
N ILE A 350 -8.82 -23.00 -3.43
CA ILE A 350 -8.25 -23.48 -2.15
C ILE A 350 -7.05 -22.61 -1.78
N TYR A 351 -7.13 -22.00 -0.59
CA TYR A 351 -6.08 -21.16 -0.01
C TYR A 351 -5.37 -21.91 1.10
N LEU A 352 -4.25 -22.53 0.76
CA LEU A 352 -3.43 -23.33 1.66
C LEU A 352 -2.60 -22.44 2.60
N SER A 353 -2.30 -22.95 3.79
CA SER A 353 -1.59 -22.21 4.81
C SER A 353 -0.90 -23.11 5.84
N PRO A 354 0.29 -22.74 6.32
CA PRO A 354 0.98 -23.50 7.37
C PRO A 354 0.36 -23.31 8.76
N ALA A 355 -0.64 -22.43 8.90
CA ALA A 355 -1.26 -22.16 10.18
C ALA A 355 -2.69 -21.64 10.07
N MET A 356 -3.45 -21.79 11.14
CA MET A 356 -4.89 -21.47 11.19
C MET A 356 -5.21 -20.00 10.93
N ILE A 357 -4.36 -19.08 11.42
CA ILE A 357 -4.51 -17.63 11.17
C ILE A 357 -3.17 -17.11 10.66
N THR A 358 -3.13 -16.73 9.38
CA THR A 358 -1.89 -16.37 8.69
C THR A 358 -2.14 -15.45 7.51
N LYS A 359 -1.07 -15.13 6.79
CA LYS A 359 -1.16 -14.50 5.47
C LYS A 359 -1.79 -15.48 4.48
N GLU A 360 -2.55 -14.93 3.56
CA GLU A 360 -3.13 -15.62 2.42
C GLU A 360 -2.70 -14.86 1.17
N VAL A 361 -2.19 -15.56 0.19
CA VAL A 361 -1.84 -15.00 -1.12
C VAL A 361 -3.03 -15.23 -2.04
N PHE A 362 -3.46 -14.17 -2.71
CA PHE A 362 -4.66 -14.18 -3.53
C PHE A 362 -4.36 -14.66 -4.96
N GLU A 363 -5.40 -15.09 -5.64
CA GLU A 363 -5.33 -15.61 -7.00
C GLU A 363 -5.12 -14.49 -8.03
N HIS A 364 -5.88 -13.40 -7.88
CA HIS A 364 -5.81 -12.31 -8.83
C HIS A 364 -4.58 -11.44 -8.61
N THR A 365 -3.80 -11.28 -9.66
CA THR A 365 -2.75 -10.27 -9.72
C THR A 365 -3.35 -8.87 -9.86
N ILE A 366 -2.55 -7.85 -9.65
CA ILE A 366 -3.00 -6.47 -9.94
C ILE A 366 -3.27 -6.30 -11.44
N SER A 367 -2.53 -7.01 -12.30
CA SER A 367 -2.78 -7.03 -13.75
C SER A 367 -4.16 -7.58 -14.09
N ASP A 368 -4.56 -8.69 -13.47
CA ASP A 368 -5.88 -9.28 -13.68
C ASP A 368 -6.99 -8.30 -13.31
N ILE A 369 -6.88 -7.66 -12.15
CA ILE A 369 -7.86 -6.66 -11.71
C ILE A 369 -7.92 -5.47 -12.67
N LEU A 370 -6.77 -4.99 -13.17
CA LEU A 370 -6.73 -3.88 -14.12
C LEU A 370 -7.31 -4.27 -15.48
N ARG A 371 -7.13 -5.51 -15.90
CA ARG A 371 -7.68 -6.03 -17.15
C ARG A 371 -9.19 -6.19 -17.06
N ASP A 372 -9.66 -6.86 -16.02
CA ASP A 372 -11.02 -7.33 -15.93
C ASP A 372 -11.99 -6.26 -15.39
N ASN A 373 -11.55 -5.50 -14.38
CA ASN A 373 -12.40 -4.56 -13.66
C ASN A 373 -12.12 -3.08 -13.98
N HIS A 374 -11.03 -2.78 -14.70
CA HIS A 374 -10.62 -1.44 -15.07
C HIS A 374 -10.27 -1.31 -16.54
N ASN A 375 -10.99 -1.99 -17.39
CA ASN A 375 -10.95 -1.83 -18.84
C ASN A 375 -9.53 -1.79 -19.41
N ARG A 376 -8.73 -2.78 -19.04
CA ARG A 376 -7.38 -2.98 -19.57
C ARG A 376 -6.40 -1.81 -19.30
N HIS A 377 -6.46 -1.26 -18.09
CA HIS A 377 -5.50 -0.23 -17.67
C HIS A 377 -4.16 -0.79 -17.16
N GLU A 378 -3.87 -2.07 -17.37
CA GLU A 378 -2.55 -2.65 -17.12
C GLU A 378 -1.45 -1.91 -17.91
N PRO A 379 -0.20 -1.92 -17.46
CA PRO A 379 0.92 -1.33 -18.18
C PRO A 379 1.00 -1.81 -19.63
N CYS A 380 1.42 -0.94 -20.53
CA CYS A 380 1.67 -1.35 -21.91
C CYS A 380 2.85 -2.34 -21.96
N SER A 381 2.65 -3.53 -22.51
CA SER A 381 3.71 -4.52 -22.75
C SER A 381 4.51 -4.21 -24.02
N GLY A 382 3.84 -3.65 -25.01
CA GLY A 382 4.38 -3.42 -26.34
C GLY A 382 4.35 -4.68 -27.26
N ASP A 383 3.79 -5.79 -26.79
CA ASP A 383 3.78 -7.05 -27.54
C ASP A 383 3.00 -6.93 -28.86
N ASP A 384 1.89 -6.22 -28.86
CA ASP A 384 1.07 -5.91 -30.03
C ASP A 384 1.58 -4.69 -30.83
N GLY A 385 2.68 -4.06 -30.42
CA GLY A 385 3.20 -2.82 -31.00
C GLY A 385 2.36 -1.60 -30.73
N CYS A 386 1.35 -1.69 -29.85
CA CYS A 386 0.44 -0.60 -29.51
C CYS A 386 0.72 -0.04 -28.12
N PHE A 387 0.65 1.27 -27.98
CA PHE A 387 0.97 1.99 -26.76
C PHE A 387 -0.09 3.05 -26.46
N CYS A 388 -0.38 3.26 -25.19
CA CYS A 388 -1.26 4.34 -24.74
C CYS A 388 -0.63 5.73 -24.98
N PRO A 389 -1.41 6.82 -24.93
CA PRO A 389 -0.89 8.17 -25.21
C PRO A 389 0.36 8.55 -24.39
N ALA A 390 0.38 8.25 -23.09
CA ALA A 390 1.54 8.56 -22.27
C ALA A 390 2.77 7.73 -22.65
N CYS A 391 2.61 6.44 -22.91
CA CYS A 391 3.74 5.60 -23.31
C CYS A 391 4.30 5.97 -24.69
N ARG A 392 3.44 6.39 -25.64
CA ARG A 392 3.91 6.91 -26.94
C ARG A 392 4.72 8.19 -26.81
N LEU A 393 4.35 9.08 -25.90
CA LEU A 393 5.00 10.38 -25.75
C LEU A 393 6.25 10.31 -24.86
N PHE A 394 6.11 9.70 -23.69
CA PHE A 394 7.20 9.64 -22.69
C PHE A 394 8.12 8.43 -22.89
N GLY A 395 7.80 7.51 -23.76
CA GLY A 395 8.54 6.28 -23.91
C GLY A 395 8.29 5.26 -22.81
N MET A 396 8.63 4.02 -23.05
CA MET A 396 8.58 2.91 -22.09
C MET A 396 9.52 1.79 -22.51
N VAL A 397 9.86 0.94 -21.55
CA VAL A 397 10.57 -0.32 -21.77
C VAL A 397 9.65 -1.45 -21.36
N GLY A 398 9.34 -2.35 -22.29
CA GLY A 398 8.51 -3.52 -22.04
C GLY A 398 9.19 -4.49 -21.08
N LYS A 399 8.36 -5.24 -20.38
CA LYS A 399 8.77 -6.39 -19.56
C LYS A 399 8.65 -7.66 -20.43
N GLY A 400 9.43 -8.68 -20.17
CA GLY A 400 9.38 -9.94 -20.89
C GLY A 400 10.65 -10.30 -21.63
N LYS A 401 10.63 -11.45 -22.34
CA LYS A 401 11.80 -12.01 -23.05
C LYS A 401 12.18 -11.16 -24.26
N GLU A 402 11.21 -10.64 -24.99
CA GLU A 402 11.40 -9.72 -26.12
C GLU A 402 11.07 -8.30 -25.66
N LYS A 403 11.98 -7.68 -24.94
CA LYS A 403 11.83 -6.30 -24.39
C LYS A 403 11.60 -5.29 -25.51
N LYS A 404 10.37 -5.14 -25.97
CA LYS A 404 10.01 -4.05 -26.88
C LYS A 404 10.06 -2.74 -26.11
N ALA A 405 10.70 -1.74 -26.69
CA ALA A 405 10.83 -0.43 -26.09
C ALA A 405 10.44 0.64 -27.10
N ILE A 406 9.93 1.74 -26.61
CA ILE A 406 9.71 2.94 -27.40
C ILE A 406 10.47 4.10 -26.75
N ALA A 407 11.23 4.83 -27.57
CA ALA A 407 11.97 6.00 -27.11
C ALA A 407 11.02 7.15 -26.73
N SER A 408 11.43 7.96 -25.77
CA SER A 408 10.74 9.20 -25.44
C SER A 408 10.90 10.22 -26.56
N ARG A 409 9.81 10.90 -26.88
CA ARG A 409 9.81 12.09 -27.77
C ARG A 409 10.00 13.39 -26.98
N LEU A 410 10.19 13.28 -25.66
CA LEU A 410 10.42 14.39 -24.74
C LEU A 410 11.76 14.22 -24.03
N ARG A 411 12.47 15.33 -23.83
CA ARG A 411 13.67 15.39 -23.02
C ARG A 411 13.56 16.56 -22.03
N PHE A 412 13.66 16.25 -20.75
CA PHE A 412 13.58 17.20 -19.65
C PHE A 412 14.97 17.57 -19.17
N THR A 413 15.27 18.85 -19.06
CA THR A 413 16.49 19.31 -18.40
C THR A 413 16.31 19.29 -16.90
N ASP A 414 17.41 19.27 -16.16
CA ASP A 414 17.40 19.70 -14.77
C ASP A 414 16.97 21.16 -14.70
N THR A 415 16.54 21.59 -13.51
CA THR A 415 16.37 23.03 -13.30
C THR A 415 17.70 23.74 -13.33
N GLU A 416 17.68 25.05 -13.60
CA GLU A 416 18.80 25.90 -13.25
C GLU A 416 19.07 25.82 -11.74
N VAL A 417 20.28 26.23 -11.33
CA VAL A 417 20.63 26.33 -9.90
C VAL A 417 19.76 27.38 -9.24
N PHE A 418 19.18 27.07 -8.11
CA PHE A 418 18.49 28.06 -7.30
C PHE A 418 19.47 29.16 -6.84
N LYS A 419 19.19 30.41 -7.16
CA LYS A 419 20.15 31.52 -6.94
C LYS A 419 20.35 31.88 -5.47
N ASN A 420 19.28 31.88 -4.68
CA ASN A 420 19.32 32.20 -3.26
C ASN A 420 18.43 31.23 -2.47
N PRO A 421 18.79 29.93 -2.44
CA PRO A 421 17.94 28.90 -1.87
C PRO A 421 17.81 29.09 -0.36
N LYS A 422 16.58 29.02 0.13
CA LYS A 422 16.30 28.93 1.57
C LYS A 422 16.03 27.48 1.92
N PHE A 423 16.76 26.97 2.88
CA PHE A 423 16.63 25.62 3.40
C PHE A 423 16.21 25.63 4.85
N ASP A 424 15.46 24.59 5.22
CA ASP A 424 15.24 24.24 6.60
C ASP A 424 16.51 23.77 7.30
N LEU A 425 16.50 23.84 8.63
CA LEU A 425 17.43 23.05 9.42
C LEU A 425 17.16 21.56 9.19
N PRO A 426 18.19 20.71 9.32
CA PRO A 426 17.97 19.26 9.24
C PRO A 426 16.88 18.83 10.21
N LYS A 427 15.89 18.12 9.70
CA LYS A 427 14.71 17.67 10.45
C LYS A 427 14.43 16.19 10.24
N VAL A 428 13.75 15.55 11.18
CA VAL A 428 13.32 14.16 11.10
C VAL A 428 11.82 14.11 10.87
N PRO A 429 11.37 13.80 9.66
CA PRO A 429 9.94 13.65 9.39
C PRO A 429 9.33 12.48 10.14
N VAL A 430 8.02 12.48 10.27
CA VAL A 430 7.27 11.35 10.80
C VAL A 430 7.49 10.12 9.94
N VAL A 431 7.51 8.95 10.57
CA VAL A 431 7.65 7.67 9.88
C VAL A 431 6.48 7.46 8.92
N LEU A 432 6.81 7.20 7.66
CA LEU A 432 5.88 6.77 6.63
C LEU A 432 6.08 5.27 6.39
N GLY A 433 5.00 4.50 6.56
CA GLY A 433 5.02 3.07 6.24
C GLY A 433 5.24 2.82 4.75
N THR A 434 5.95 1.75 4.42
CA THR A 434 6.05 1.28 3.03
C THR A 434 4.66 0.86 2.53
N PRO A 435 4.21 1.31 1.36
CA PRO A 435 2.96 0.84 0.77
C PRO A 435 2.99 -0.69 0.64
N ARG A 436 1.89 -1.34 1.06
CA ARG A 436 1.77 -2.80 1.00
C ARG A 436 0.41 -3.18 0.43
N TYR A 437 0.38 -4.11 -0.48
CA TYR A 437 -0.87 -4.65 -1.03
C TYR A 437 -1.78 -5.26 0.05
N SER A 438 -1.20 -5.72 1.16
CA SER A 438 -1.98 -6.23 2.30
C SER A 438 -2.87 -5.19 2.99
N ALA A 439 -2.69 -3.91 2.69
CA ALA A 439 -3.54 -2.83 3.18
C ALA A 439 -4.66 -2.53 2.18
N THR A 440 -5.64 -3.43 2.10
CA THR A 440 -6.78 -3.31 1.17
C THR A 440 -7.60 -2.06 1.42
N GLU A 441 -7.67 -1.61 2.67
CA GLU A 441 -8.28 -0.36 3.08
C GLU A 441 -7.73 0.89 2.40
N PHE A 442 -6.52 0.80 1.81
CA PHE A 442 -5.92 1.88 1.04
C PHE A 442 -6.23 1.79 -0.45
N TYR A 443 -6.20 0.59 -1.02
CA TYR A 443 -6.06 0.41 -2.46
C TYR A 443 -7.31 -0.13 -3.13
N LEU A 444 -8.20 -0.79 -2.40
CA LEU A 444 -9.46 -1.30 -2.93
C LEU A 444 -10.62 -0.37 -2.61
N GLN A 445 -11.56 -0.31 -3.51
CA GLN A 445 -12.89 0.23 -3.23
C GLN A 445 -13.57 -0.68 -2.21
N GLU A 446 -14.34 -0.08 -1.32
CA GLU A 446 -15.22 -0.82 -0.43
C GLU A 446 -16.27 -1.56 -1.28
N PRO A 447 -16.53 -2.84 -1.02
CA PRO A 447 -17.63 -3.55 -1.67
C PRO A 447 -18.96 -2.84 -1.48
N ASP A 448 -19.88 -2.99 -2.44
CA ASP A 448 -21.19 -2.36 -2.37
C ASP A 448 -21.87 -2.67 -1.03
N LYS A 449 -22.46 -1.64 -0.40
CA LYS A 449 -23.06 -1.76 0.94
C LYS A 449 -24.16 -2.82 1.02
N GLU A 450 -24.86 -3.05 -0.09
CA GLU A 450 -25.90 -4.08 -0.21
C GLU A 450 -25.35 -5.50 -0.03
N LEU A 451 -24.08 -5.71 -0.36
CA LEU A 451 -23.41 -6.99 -0.13
C LEU A 451 -23.20 -7.29 1.36
N GLY A 452 -23.24 -6.29 2.25
CA GLY A 452 -23.02 -6.44 3.67
C GLY A 452 -21.65 -7.03 4.01
N ALA A 453 -20.63 -6.69 3.26
CA ALA A 453 -19.26 -7.12 3.49
C ALA A 453 -18.69 -6.48 4.76
N GLU A 454 -18.10 -7.29 5.63
CA GLU A 454 -17.48 -6.83 6.88
C GLU A 454 -15.95 -6.93 6.85
N TYR A 455 -15.42 -7.73 5.93
CA TYR A 455 -14.02 -7.85 5.58
C TYR A 455 -13.92 -8.13 4.08
N TRP A 456 -12.91 -7.60 3.41
CA TRP A 456 -12.66 -7.85 1.99
C TRP A 456 -11.16 -7.90 1.66
N ASN A 457 -10.88 -8.57 0.56
CA ASN A 457 -9.55 -8.68 0.01
C ASN A 457 -9.60 -8.64 -1.53
N TYR A 458 -8.62 -9.14 -2.22
CA TYR A 458 -8.55 -9.09 -3.68
C TYR A 458 -9.41 -10.14 -4.40
N ASP A 459 -9.83 -11.20 -3.70
CA ASP A 459 -10.56 -12.33 -4.28
C ASP A 459 -11.98 -12.47 -3.73
N TYR A 460 -12.20 -12.16 -2.45
CA TYR A 460 -13.48 -12.37 -1.79
C TYR A 460 -13.77 -11.38 -0.68
N TYR A 461 -15.01 -11.30 -0.29
CA TYR A 461 -15.44 -10.64 0.93
C TYR A 461 -16.02 -11.63 1.94
N THR A 462 -16.05 -11.24 3.20
CA THR A 462 -16.54 -12.06 4.32
C THR A 462 -17.70 -11.37 5.02
N LYS A 463 -18.74 -12.17 5.33
CA LYS A 463 -19.82 -11.80 6.25
C LYS A 463 -19.72 -12.65 7.50
N TYR A 464 -19.94 -12.05 8.64
CA TYR A 464 -19.99 -12.78 9.91
C TYR A 464 -21.43 -12.94 10.38
N ARG A 465 -21.77 -14.15 10.81
CA ARG A 465 -23.04 -14.46 11.49
C ARG A 465 -22.72 -15.11 12.83
N GLY A 466 -22.61 -14.29 13.88
CA GLY A 466 -22.17 -14.76 15.20
C GLY A 466 -20.75 -15.31 15.16
N LYS A 467 -20.58 -16.62 15.33
CA LYS A 467 -19.28 -17.30 15.27
C LYS A 467 -18.92 -17.84 13.88
N SER A 468 -19.86 -17.80 12.94
CA SER A 468 -19.64 -18.30 11.58
C SER A 468 -19.22 -17.15 10.66
N ALA A 469 -18.34 -17.45 9.73
CA ALA A 469 -17.92 -16.56 8.66
C ALA A 469 -18.25 -17.20 7.31
N THR A 470 -18.81 -16.43 6.41
CA THR A 470 -19.06 -16.85 5.03
C THR A 470 -18.22 -16.00 4.10
N ASN A 471 -17.35 -16.63 3.33
CA ASN A 471 -16.55 -16.00 2.31
C ASN A 471 -17.26 -16.13 0.96
N THR A 472 -17.35 -15.04 0.23
CA THR A 472 -18.03 -14.99 -1.07
C THR A 472 -17.12 -14.34 -2.09
N PRO A 473 -16.84 -14.99 -3.23
CA PRO A 473 -16.05 -14.40 -4.31
C PRO A 473 -16.69 -13.10 -4.80
N TYR A 474 -15.86 -12.14 -5.20
CA TYR A 474 -16.31 -10.90 -5.82
C TYR A 474 -15.22 -10.31 -6.71
N SER A 475 -15.61 -9.41 -7.59
CA SER A 475 -14.67 -8.68 -8.44
C SER A 475 -14.15 -7.44 -7.72
N ALA A 476 -12.92 -7.52 -7.21
CA ALA A 476 -12.28 -6.39 -6.54
C ALA A 476 -12.02 -5.24 -7.52
N LYS A 477 -12.19 -4.00 -7.05
CA LYS A 477 -11.88 -2.79 -7.81
C LYS A 477 -10.83 -1.98 -7.08
N LEU A 478 -9.83 -1.50 -7.83
CA LEU A 478 -8.85 -0.56 -7.30
C LEU A 478 -9.50 0.81 -7.09
N SER A 479 -9.09 1.52 -6.05
CA SER A 479 -9.61 2.86 -5.74
C SER A 479 -9.31 3.89 -6.83
N GLY A 480 -8.22 3.72 -7.58
CA GLY A 480 -7.88 4.62 -8.68
C GLY A 480 -6.40 5.01 -8.71
N ARG A 481 -6.11 6.16 -9.32
CA ARG A 481 -4.78 6.77 -9.37
C ARG A 481 -4.54 7.59 -8.13
N LYS A 482 -3.53 7.22 -7.35
CA LYS A 482 -3.22 7.86 -6.09
C LYS A 482 -2.71 9.30 -6.28
N VAL A 483 -3.33 10.23 -5.58
CA VAL A 483 -2.91 11.63 -5.49
C VAL A 483 -2.85 12.06 -4.03
N TYR A 484 -2.04 13.08 -3.72
CA TYR A 484 -1.87 13.58 -2.37
C TYR A 484 -2.51 14.96 -2.21
N TRP A 485 -3.25 15.16 -1.12
CA TRP A 485 -3.81 16.46 -0.78
C TRP A 485 -2.70 17.50 -0.55
N LEU A 486 -2.99 18.73 -0.91
CA LEU A 486 -2.14 19.89 -0.63
C LEU A 486 -2.49 20.44 0.76
N GLY A 487 -1.98 19.79 1.78
CA GLY A 487 -2.10 20.23 3.18
C GLY A 487 -0.87 21.01 3.64
N GLU A 488 -0.92 21.50 4.88
CA GLU A 488 0.23 22.08 5.55
C GLU A 488 1.35 21.06 5.78
N ASP A 489 2.60 21.54 5.86
CA ASP A 489 3.76 20.75 6.27
C ASP A 489 3.64 20.40 7.76
N LYS A 490 2.88 19.39 8.07
CA LYS A 490 2.67 18.89 9.42
C LYS A 490 3.69 17.81 9.75
N ASN A 491 4.05 17.75 11.01
CA ASN A 491 4.75 16.60 11.57
C ASN A 491 6.23 16.49 11.25
N THR A 492 6.90 17.62 11.12
CA THR A 492 8.36 17.66 11.13
C THR A 492 8.83 18.17 12.49
N ASP A 493 9.73 17.45 13.12
CA ASP A 493 10.33 17.83 14.39
C ASP A 493 11.80 18.21 14.15
N ALA A 494 12.04 19.51 13.91
CA ALA A 494 13.38 20.03 13.71
C ALA A 494 14.27 19.85 14.96
N GLU A 495 13.67 19.89 16.15
CA GLU A 495 14.40 19.72 17.41
C GLU A 495 14.76 18.24 17.65
N LEU A 496 14.08 17.29 17.01
CA LEU A 496 14.30 15.87 17.27
C LEU A 496 15.75 15.46 16.96
N VAL A 497 16.35 16.01 15.90
CA VAL A 497 17.77 15.75 15.58
C VAL A 497 18.67 16.22 16.71
N SER A 498 18.44 17.44 17.26
CA SER A 498 19.18 17.97 18.37
C SER A 498 18.94 17.17 19.65
N LYS A 499 17.69 16.88 19.98
CA LYS A 499 17.30 16.06 21.13
C LYS A 499 17.86 14.65 21.07
N VAL A 500 17.92 14.05 19.90
CA VAL A 500 18.54 12.71 19.71
C VAL A 500 20.04 12.78 19.92
N ARG A 501 20.71 13.83 19.40
CA ARG A 501 22.14 14.04 19.66
C ARG A 501 22.40 14.32 21.15
N GLU A 502 21.63 15.18 21.80
CA GLU A 502 21.76 15.50 23.22
C GLU A 502 21.50 14.28 24.11
N GLY A 503 20.45 13.51 23.84
CA GLY A 503 20.13 12.28 24.56
C GLY A 503 21.19 11.18 24.38
N TYR A 504 21.97 11.28 23.32
CA TYR A 504 23.10 10.39 23.05
C TYR A 504 24.34 10.74 23.85
N ASN A 505 24.57 12.04 24.03
CA ASN A 505 25.75 12.57 24.74
C ASN A 505 25.56 12.65 26.25
N ASN A 506 24.32 12.60 26.73
CA ASN A 506 24.04 12.58 28.16
C ASN A 506 24.10 11.15 28.67
N GLU A 507 24.88 10.92 29.72
CA GLU A 507 25.23 9.68 30.41
C GLU A 507 24.05 8.82 30.94
N HIS A 508 22.92 8.84 30.26
CA HIS A 508 21.80 7.96 30.58
C HIS A 508 22.07 6.61 29.89
N GLY A 509 22.22 5.58 30.69
CA GLY A 509 22.69 4.28 30.28
C GLY A 509 21.93 3.65 29.10
N ALA A 510 22.47 2.55 28.58
CA ALA A 510 22.01 1.81 27.42
C ALA A 510 20.48 1.51 27.39
N ASP A 511 19.82 1.47 28.54
CA ASP A 511 18.40 1.18 28.67
C ASP A 511 17.51 2.41 28.36
N ALA A 512 17.92 3.60 28.77
CA ALA A 512 17.23 4.85 28.41
C ALA A 512 17.27 5.10 26.90
N LYS A 513 18.39 4.76 26.25
CA LYS A 513 18.55 4.77 24.81
C LYS A 513 17.61 3.80 24.11
N LYS A 514 17.49 2.57 24.60
CA LYS A 514 16.57 1.56 24.05
C LYS A 514 15.13 2.00 24.15
N ASP A 515 14.73 2.59 25.26
CA ASP A 515 13.36 3.07 25.48
C ASP A 515 13.04 4.27 24.61
N TYR A 516 13.95 5.22 24.46
CA TYR A 516 13.79 6.36 23.58
C TYR A 516 13.67 5.94 22.09
N LEU A 517 14.55 5.05 21.63
CA LEU A 517 14.51 4.51 20.26
C LEU A 517 13.26 3.67 20.01
N LYS A 518 12.79 2.92 21.01
CA LYS A 518 11.57 2.13 20.94
C LYS A 518 10.32 2.98 20.93
N GLN A 519 10.24 4.01 21.79
CA GLN A 519 9.12 4.92 21.87
C GLN A 519 8.95 5.76 20.61
N ASN A 520 10.05 6.21 20.01
CA ASN A 520 10.05 7.11 18.87
C ASN A 520 10.19 6.41 17.52
N GLN A 521 10.38 5.09 17.50
CA GLN A 521 10.64 4.31 16.28
C GLN A 521 11.76 4.93 15.41
N LEU A 522 12.76 5.51 16.05
CA LEU A 522 13.80 6.33 15.40
C LEU A 522 14.57 5.59 14.33
N LYS A 523 14.80 4.29 14.49
CA LYS A 523 15.46 3.46 13.47
C LYS A 523 14.71 3.33 12.14
N MET A 524 13.45 3.77 12.09
CA MET A 524 12.66 3.85 10.86
C MET A 524 12.60 5.27 10.30
N ARG A 525 13.23 6.25 10.95
CA ARG A 525 13.22 7.64 10.53
C ARG A 525 14.50 8.00 9.79
N GLN A 526 14.36 8.87 8.82
CA GLN A 526 15.45 9.45 8.05
C GLN A 526 15.48 10.95 8.30
N ALA A 527 16.65 11.50 8.59
CA ALA A 527 16.79 12.95 8.64
C ALA A 527 16.91 13.52 7.21
N ILE A 528 16.36 14.70 7.01
CA ILE A 528 16.33 15.40 5.72
C ILE A 528 16.62 16.89 5.88
N ARG A 529 17.05 17.54 4.79
CA ARG A 529 17.03 18.99 4.64
C ARG A 529 16.15 19.35 3.46
N ALA A 530 15.11 20.13 3.70
CA ALA A 530 14.14 20.52 2.68
C ALA A 530 14.39 21.94 2.17
N LEU A 531 14.13 22.18 0.90
CA LEU A 531 14.06 23.50 0.31
C LEU A 531 12.72 24.13 0.66
N MET A 532 12.74 25.31 1.28
CA MET A 532 11.57 25.99 1.81
C MET A 532 10.90 26.90 0.77
N PRO A 533 9.57 27.10 0.83
CA PRO A 533 8.95 28.20 0.10
C PRO A 533 9.54 29.53 0.58
N ALA A 534 9.84 30.42 -0.35
CA ALA A 534 10.31 31.74 -0.05
C ALA A 534 9.91 32.67 -1.20
N ASP A 535 9.37 33.83 -0.86
CA ASP A 535 8.91 34.80 -1.84
C ASP A 535 10.01 35.14 -2.82
N ASN A 536 9.82 34.80 -4.08
CA ASN A 536 10.72 35.01 -5.22
C ASN A 536 12.14 34.39 -5.13
N ALA A 537 12.51 33.76 -4.01
CA ALA A 537 13.86 33.23 -3.81
C ALA A 537 14.01 31.78 -4.28
N ASN A 538 12.94 30.97 -4.20
CA ASN A 538 12.95 29.55 -4.60
C ASN A 538 12.17 29.30 -5.90
N SER A 539 12.44 30.13 -6.89
CA SER A 539 12.00 29.98 -8.27
C SER A 539 13.19 29.64 -9.14
N THR A 540 12.98 28.80 -10.14
CA THR A 540 14.01 28.36 -11.07
C THR A 540 13.39 28.00 -12.41
N ASP A 541 14.21 27.93 -13.45
CA ASP A 541 13.77 27.60 -14.80
C ASP A 541 14.25 26.24 -15.24
N PHE A 542 13.53 25.65 -16.18
CA PHE A 542 13.88 24.39 -16.83
C PHE A 542 13.33 24.36 -18.24
N ARG A 543 13.80 23.42 -19.05
CA ARG A 543 13.38 23.28 -20.44
C ARG A 543 12.90 21.86 -20.73
N ILE A 544 11.89 21.77 -21.62
CA ILE A 544 11.40 20.48 -22.14
C ILE A 544 11.55 20.54 -23.66
N TYR A 545 12.45 19.74 -24.21
CA TYR A 545 12.57 19.54 -25.66
C TYR A 545 11.54 18.48 -26.08
N PHE A 546 10.99 18.68 -27.27
CA PHE A 546 10.06 17.75 -27.89
C PHE A 546 10.36 17.56 -29.36
N GLU A 547 10.15 16.36 -29.87
CA GLU A 547 10.38 15.96 -31.24
C GLU A 547 9.20 15.16 -31.79
N ASN A 548 8.76 15.47 -33.01
CA ASN A 548 7.71 14.79 -33.74
C ASN A 548 6.39 14.65 -32.91
N ILE A 549 5.98 15.71 -32.24
CA ILE A 549 4.72 15.71 -31.47
C ILE A 549 3.60 16.39 -32.22
N THR A 550 2.36 15.91 -32.04
CA THR A 550 1.18 16.51 -32.64
C THR A 550 0.75 17.77 -31.87
N LYS A 551 -0.09 18.59 -32.50
CA LYS A 551 -0.69 19.76 -31.84
C LYS A 551 -1.44 19.39 -30.57
N ALA A 552 -2.18 18.27 -30.60
CA ALA A 552 -2.92 17.76 -29.47
C ALA A 552 -2.01 17.28 -28.32
N GLU A 553 -0.94 16.54 -28.64
CA GLU A 553 0.04 16.12 -27.66
C GLU A 553 0.75 17.31 -26.98
N LEU A 554 1.07 18.36 -27.76
CA LEU A 554 1.67 19.57 -27.22
C LEU A 554 0.70 20.33 -26.31
N GLY A 555 -0.57 20.46 -26.71
CA GLY A 555 -1.61 21.08 -25.87
C GLY A 555 -1.85 20.34 -24.56
N ASN A 556 -1.90 19.01 -24.61
CA ASN A 556 -2.02 18.17 -23.43
C ASN A 556 -0.79 18.32 -22.50
N LEU A 557 0.42 18.40 -23.07
CA LEU A 557 1.66 18.61 -22.31
C LEU A 557 1.69 19.97 -21.61
N ILE A 558 1.31 21.04 -22.33
CA ILE A 558 1.22 22.39 -21.77
C ILE A 558 0.21 22.46 -20.63
N PHE A 559 -0.95 21.81 -20.76
CA PHE A 559 -1.91 21.71 -19.67
C PHE A 559 -1.30 21.05 -18.42
N CYS A 560 -0.57 19.93 -18.56
CA CYS A 560 0.05 19.23 -17.44
C CYS A 560 1.08 20.06 -16.67
N ILE A 561 1.67 21.05 -17.34
CA ILE A 561 2.61 21.99 -16.71
C ILE A 561 1.87 23.17 -16.10
N ASN A 562 0.96 23.80 -16.83
CA ASN A 562 0.27 25.00 -16.39
C ASN A 562 -0.88 24.74 -15.40
N LEU A 563 -1.52 23.57 -15.47
CA LEU A 563 -2.74 23.21 -14.71
C LEU A 563 -3.77 24.38 -14.71
N SER A 564 -3.92 25.05 -13.57
CA SER A 564 -4.72 26.27 -13.40
C SER A 564 -4.00 27.21 -12.42
N ASP A 565 -4.52 28.41 -12.24
CA ASP A 565 -3.92 29.39 -11.32
C ASP A 565 -3.84 28.89 -9.87
N LYS A 566 -4.82 28.10 -9.44
CA LYS A 566 -4.91 27.56 -8.07
C LYS A 566 -4.28 26.19 -7.91
N ALA A 567 -4.24 25.35 -8.93
CA ALA A 567 -3.72 24.00 -8.85
C ALA A 567 -2.18 23.98 -8.86
N LEU A 568 -1.61 23.04 -8.11
CA LEU A 568 -0.18 22.87 -7.94
C LEU A 568 0.24 21.45 -8.27
N ASN A 569 1.40 21.31 -8.91
CA ASN A 569 2.02 20.02 -9.14
C ASN A 569 2.70 19.48 -7.87
N ARG A 570 3.04 18.19 -7.85
CA ARG A 570 3.68 17.50 -6.72
C ARG A 570 4.97 16.83 -7.13
N ILE A 571 6.07 17.18 -6.47
CA ILE A 571 7.39 16.65 -6.76
C ILE A 571 8.11 16.15 -5.49
N GLY A 572 9.10 15.30 -5.64
CA GLY A 572 9.95 14.83 -4.55
C GLY A 572 9.28 13.85 -3.58
N LYS A 573 9.88 13.71 -2.42
CA LYS A 573 9.42 12.84 -1.32
C LYS A 573 8.63 13.62 -0.27
N GLY A 574 8.05 12.90 0.70
CA GLY A 574 7.29 13.53 1.79
C GLY A 574 5.90 14.04 1.40
N LYS A 575 5.38 13.69 0.23
CA LYS A 575 4.04 14.11 -0.22
C LYS A 575 2.91 13.88 0.78
N PRO A 576 2.89 12.74 1.52
CA PRO A 576 1.88 12.52 2.56
C PRO A 576 1.97 13.48 3.75
N LEU A 577 3.06 14.21 3.88
CA LEU A 577 3.30 15.20 4.95
C LEU A 577 3.08 16.65 4.48
N GLY A 578 2.46 16.85 3.32
CA GLY A 578 2.24 18.18 2.75
C GLY A 578 3.40 18.70 1.89
N MET A 579 4.51 17.96 1.80
CA MET A 579 5.70 18.40 1.09
C MET A 579 5.57 18.29 -0.44
N GLY A 580 6.39 19.04 -1.16
CA GLY A 580 6.59 18.92 -2.60
C GLY A 580 5.56 19.63 -3.46
N ALA A 581 4.82 20.60 -2.96
CA ALA A 581 3.96 21.42 -3.78
C ALA A 581 4.78 22.45 -4.58
N VAL A 582 4.56 22.47 -5.90
CA VAL A 582 5.26 23.38 -6.81
C VAL A 582 4.28 23.99 -7.80
N LYS A 583 4.46 25.28 -8.08
CA LYS A 583 3.79 25.95 -9.20
C LYS A 583 4.71 25.87 -10.42
N THR A 584 4.19 25.29 -11.49
CA THR A 584 4.92 25.25 -12.76
C THR A 584 4.17 26.05 -13.81
N SER A 585 4.88 26.70 -14.73
CA SER A 585 4.28 27.40 -15.85
C SER A 585 5.16 27.36 -17.10
N VAL A 586 4.52 27.28 -18.25
CA VAL A 586 5.16 27.49 -19.55
C VAL A 586 5.29 28.98 -19.77
N LYS A 587 6.51 29.45 -19.86
CA LYS A 587 6.85 30.85 -20.20
C LYS A 587 6.71 31.08 -21.67
N GLU A 588 7.31 30.21 -22.47
CA GLU A 588 7.44 30.36 -23.91
C GLU A 588 7.38 28.99 -24.60
N VAL A 589 6.75 28.96 -25.76
CA VAL A 589 6.72 27.83 -26.68
C VAL A 589 7.56 28.14 -27.89
N ASN A 590 8.62 27.39 -28.07
CA ASN A 590 9.52 27.56 -29.20
C ASN A 590 9.38 26.41 -30.19
N ILE A 591 8.85 26.69 -31.37
CA ILE A 591 8.72 25.74 -32.48
C ILE A 591 9.92 25.94 -33.43
N VAL A 592 10.55 24.85 -33.82
CA VAL A 592 11.66 24.85 -34.76
C VAL A 592 11.11 24.47 -36.12
N GLU A 593 11.03 25.47 -36.99
CA GLU A 593 10.72 25.29 -38.42
C GLU A 593 11.88 25.84 -39.24
N TYR A 594 12.28 25.12 -40.28
CA TYR A 594 13.32 25.57 -41.19
C TYR A 594 12.64 26.05 -42.44
N GLN A 595 12.89 27.30 -42.80
CA GLN A 595 12.40 27.91 -44.01
C GLN A 595 13.61 28.30 -44.88
N LEU A 596 13.53 28.04 -46.17
CA LEU A 596 14.52 28.45 -47.10
C LEU A 596 14.09 29.78 -47.73
N GLU A 597 14.76 30.87 -47.39
CA GLU A 597 14.54 32.21 -47.94
C GLU A 597 15.84 32.70 -48.55
N ASP A 598 15.81 33.13 -49.81
CA ASP A 598 16.96 33.68 -50.55
C ASP A 598 18.24 32.81 -50.51
N GLY A 599 18.08 31.48 -50.43
CA GLY A 599 19.19 30.55 -50.38
C GLY A 599 19.76 30.32 -48.96
N GLU A 600 19.22 30.97 -47.94
CA GLU A 600 19.58 30.78 -46.54
C GLU A 600 18.52 29.98 -45.79
N ILE A 601 18.95 29.12 -44.88
CA ILE A 601 18.07 28.35 -43.99
C ILE A 601 17.81 29.18 -42.73
N ASN A 602 16.61 29.71 -42.63
CA ASN A 602 16.15 30.46 -41.47
C ASN A 602 15.44 29.55 -40.50
N ARG A 603 15.76 29.67 -39.21
CA ARG A 603 15.06 28.99 -38.14
C ARG A 603 14.02 29.92 -37.54
N VAL A 604 12.75 29.56 -37.70
CA VAL A 604 11.63 30.30 -37.10
C VAL A 604 11.34 29.73 -35.70
N SER A 605 11.28 30.58 -34.70
CA SER A 605 10.95 30.18 -33.34
C SER A 605 10.12 31.25 -32.65
N SER A 606 9.29 30.80 -31.75
CA SER A 606 8.35 31.51 -30.85
C SER A 606 6.91 31.58 -31.34
N VAL A 607 6.06 30.91 -30.59
CA VAL A 607 4.61 30.85 -30.85
C VAL A 607 3.85 31.01 -29.52
N SER A 608 2.75 31.76 -29.53
CA SER A 608 1.91 31.88 -28.36
C SER A 608 1.40 30.49 -27.89
N LYS A 609 1.55 30.21 -26.61
CA LYS A 609 1.05 28.98 -25.96
C LYS A 609 -0.47 28.81 -26.13
N ASP A 610 -1.22 29.90 -26.29
CA ASP A 610 -2.70 29.87 -26.40
C ASP A 610 -3.18 29.20 -27.70
N LYS A 611 -2.29 28.99 -28.67
CA LYS A 611 -2.56 28.20 -29.87
C LYS A 611 -2.65 26.71 -29.62
N PHE A 612 -2.18 26.25 -28.45
CA PHE A 612 -2.12 24.84 -28.06
C PHE A 612 -2.97 24.58 -26.83
N LYS A 613 -4.15 24.02 -27.05
CA LYS A 613 -5.10 23.64 -26.00
C LYS A 613 -5.12 22.13 -25.88
N TYR A 614 -5.39 21.63 -24.69
CA TYR A 614 -5.68 20.20 -24.50
C TYR A 614 -6.96 19.81 -25.22
N GLU A 615 -7.10 18.54 -25.54
CA GLU A 615 -8.23 18.04 -26.30
C GLU A 615 -9.54 18.07 -25.49
N ASP A 616 -10.61 18.58 -26.05
CA ASP A 616 -11.93 18.73 -25.39
C ASP A 616 -12.48 17.41 -24.82
N ARG A 617 -12.15 16.29 -25.44
CA ARG A 617 -12.52 14.95 -24.94
C ARG A 617 -11.95 14.65 -23.55
N PHE A 618 -10.92 15.35 -23.09
CA PHE A 618 -10.29 15.20 -21.78
C PHE A 618 -10.78 16.23 -20.75
N LYS A 619 -11.78 17.05 -21.09
CA LYS A 619 -12.27 18.12 -20.22
C LYS A 619 -12.65 17.61 -18.81
N HIS A 620 -13.38 16.51 -18.72
CA HIS A 620 -13.76 15.91 -17.44
C HIS A 620 -12.53 15.46 -16.61
N ASN A 621 -11.53 14.85 -17.27
CA ASN A 621 -10.29 14.45 -16.60
C ASN A 621 -9.51 15.68 -16.13
N ALA A 622 -9.45 16.75 -16.96
CA ALA A 622 -8.78 18.00 -16.60
C ALA A 622 -9.42 18.67 -15.38
N GLU A 623 -10.76 18.74 -15.34
CA GLU A 623 -11.51 19.28 -14.19
C GLU A 623 -11.26 18.44 -12.92
N SER A 624 -11.27 17.14 -13.05
CA SER A 624 -10.95 16.23 -11.93
C SER A 624 -9.52 16.44 -11.42
N ILE A 625 -8.53 16.51 -12.31
CA ILE A 625 -7.13 16.79 -11.95
C ILE A 625 -7.00 18.13 -11.21
N ILE A 626 -7.60 19.19 -11.74
CA ILE A 626 -7.57 20.51 -11.11
C ILE A 626 -8.17 20.45 -9.70
N LYS A 627 -9.33 19.80 -9.55
CA LYS A 627 -10.01 19.64 -8.25
C LYS A 627 -9.06 19.00 -7.20
N TYR A 628 -8.41 17.90 -7.54
CA TYR A 628 -7.56 17.16 -6.60
C TYR A 628 -6.17 17.78 -6.40
N LEU A 629 -5.72 18.62 -7.32
CA LEU A 629 -4.44 19.33 -7.22
C LEU A 629 -4.59 20.78 -6.75
N THR A 630 -5.80 21.24 -6.44
CA THR A 630 -6.03 22.52 -5.76
C THR A 630 -5.73 22.37 -4.27
N PRO A 631 -5.03 23.32 -3.65
CA PRO A 631 -4.80 23.32 -2.20
C PRO A 631 -6.11 23.23 -1.41
N LEU A 632 -6.08 22.50 -0.31
CA LEU A 632 -7.17 22.45 0.65
C LEU A 632 -7.33 23.82 1.34
N THR A 633 -8.53 24.08 1.86
CA THR A 633 -8.74 25.19 2.78
C THR A 633 -7.95 24.98 4.07
N GLU A 634 -7.75 26.04 4.86
CA GLU A 634 -7.05 25.91 6.15
C GLU A 634 -7.75 24.92 7.08
N GLU A 635 -9.09 24.91 7.09
CA GLU A 635 -9.88 24.00 7.90
C GLU A 635 -9.71 22.53 7.46
N GLU A 636 -9.79 22.27 6.17
CA GLU A 636 -9.56 20.93 5.62
C GLU A 636 -8.12 20.48 5.85
N ALA A 637 -7.15 21.38 5.71
CA ALA A 637 -5.74 21.07 5.93
C ALA A 637 -5.44 20.67 7.38
N LYS A 638 -6.17 21.21 8.36
CA LYS A 638 -6.02 20.85 9.78
C LYS A 638 -6.38 19.40 10.08
N ILE A 639 -7.34 18.81 9.35
CA ILE A 639 -7.79 17.44 9.57
C ILE A 639 -7.08 16.41 8.68
N VAL A 640 -6.25 16.87 7.75
CA VAL A 640 -5.43 15.94 6.93
C VAL A 640 -4.33 15.35 7.79
N ASP A 641 -4.40 14.06 8.05
CA ASP A 641 -3.39 13.36 8.84
C ASP A 641 -3.43 11.84 8.56
N TYR A 642 -2.40 11.14 8.98
CA TYR A 642 -2.48 9.70 9.15
C TYR A 642 -3.26 9.35 10.41
N PRO A 643 -3.95 8.19 10.41
CA PRO A 643 -4.63 7.73 11.61
C PRO A 643 -3.62 7.52 12.73
N ARG A 644 -3.61 8.43 13.69
CA ARG A 644 -2.78 8.36 14.88
C ARG A 644 -3.64 8.11 16.10
N PRO A 645 -3.29 7.16 16.95
CA PRO A 645 -3.90 7.08 18.27
C PRO A 645 -3.44 8.28 19.09
N ASP A 646 -4.34 8.85 19.88
CA ASP A 646 -4.02 9.93 20.80
C ASP A 646 -2.83 9.56 21.69
N ASN A 647 -1.84 10.43 21.78
CA ASN A 647 -0.67 10.33 22.64
C ASN A 647 0.13 9.01 22.57
N SER A 648 -0.04 8.23 21.52
CA SER A 648 0.66 6.95 21.36
C SER A 648 1.73 7.08 20.29
N SER A 649 2.91 6.58 20.60
CA SER A 649 4.02 6.40 19.65
C SER A 649 3.74 5.32 18.60
N ASP A 650 2.65 4.54 18.75
CA ASP A 650 2.28 3.47 17.84
C ASP A 650 1.41 3.99 16.69
N ILE A 651 2.06 4.53 15.66
CA ILE A 651 1.42 5.00 14.42
C ILE A 651 0.69 3.89 13.64
N PHE A 652 0.92 2.62 13.96
CA PHE A 652 0.30 1.49 13.28
C PHE A 652 -0.94 0.96 14.00
N ARG A 653 -1.25 1.47 15.19
CA ARG A 653 -2.34 0.95 16.02
C ARG A 653 -3.70 1.00 15.33
N TRP A 654 -4.00 2.05 14.57
CA TRP A 654 -5.24 2.14 13.80
C TRP A 654 -5.41 0.96 12.85
N PHE A 655 -4.35 0.59 12.13
CA PHE A 655 -4.37 -0.54 11.18
C PHE A 655 -4.57 -1.89 11.89
N VAL A 656 -4.01 -2.04 13.08
CA VAL A 656 -4.21 -3.24 13.90
C VAL A 656 -5.65 -3.33 14.38
N THR A 657 -6.24 -2.22 14.77
CA THR A 657 -7.61 -2.17 15.31
C THR A 657 -8.68 -2.16 14.22
N ASN A 658 -8.38 -1.68 13.03
CA ASN A 658 -9.27 -1.72 11.87
C ASN A 658 -9.47 -3.15 11.36
N ARG A 659 -8.54 -4.04 11.60
CA ARG A 659 -8.67 -5.45 11.24
C ARG A 659 -9.55 -6.16 12.25
N GLY A 660 -10.63 -6.78 11.79
CA GLY A 660 -11.43 -7.68 12.62
C GLY A 660 -10.55 -8.81 13.15
N THR A 661 -10.25 -8.80 14.45
CA THR A 661 -9.33 -9.76 15.05
C THR A 661 -10.01 -10.89 15.78
N SER A 662 -11.34 -10.84 15.91
CA SER A 662 -12.10 -11.83 16.67
C SER A 662 -13.42 -12.18 15.99
N ILE A 663 -13.63 -13.46 15.74
CA ILE A 663 -14.90 -14.03 15.26
C ILE A 663 -16.05 -13.70 16.22
N GLN A 664 -15.75 -13.46 17.49
CA GLN A 664 -16.75 -13.20 18.53
C GLN A 664 -17.26 -11.76 18.53
N LYS A 665 -16.42 -10.83 18.07
CA LYS A 665 -16.76 -9.42 17.85
C LYS A 665 -16.06 -8.93 16.58
N PRO A 666 -16.54 -9.36 15.42
CA PRO A 666 -15.95 -8.91 14.17
C PRO A 666 -16.12 -7.40 14.09
N LYS A 667 -15.03 -6.71 13.77
CA LYS A 667 -15.08 -5.31 13.43
C LYS A 667 -15.22 -5.21 11.91
N ILE A 668 -16.15 -4.40 11.48
CA ILE A 668 -16.28 -4.06 10.06
C ILE A 668 -14.99 -3.37 9.64
N GLU A 669 -14.32 -3.93 8.64
CA GLU A 669 -13.18 -3.29 8.02
C GLU A 669 -13.64 -1.98 7.36
N GLN A 670 -12.82 -0.96 7.44
CA GLN A 670 -13.16 0.35 6.88
C GLN A 670 -12.03 0.82 5.99
N THR A 671 -12.38 1.42 4.87
CA THR A 671 -11.44 2.19 4.08
C THR A 671 -10.96 3.40 4.87
N LEU A 672 -9.81 3.96 4.48
CA LEU A 672 -9.35 5.21 5.08
C LEU A 672 -10.31 6.36 4.78
N PRO A 673 -10.46 7.30 5.71
CA PRO A 673 -11.29 8.48 5.49
C PRO A 673 -10.77 9.30 4.30
N LEU A 674 -11.62 9.56 3.34
CA LEU A 674 -11.37 10.41 2.19
C LEU A 674 -12.12 11.74 2.36
N LEU A 675 -11.67 12.80 1.71
CA LEU A 675 -12.27 14.12 1.82
C LEU A 675 -13.76 14.15 1.42
N ASN A 676 -14.15 13.29 0.51
CA ASN A 676 -15.52 13.16 0.03
C ASN A 676 -16.36 12.08 0.75
N ASP A 677 -15.83 11.47 1.80
CA ASP A 677 -16.49 10.42 2.58
C ASP A 677 -16.62 10.85 4.05
N GLU A 678 -17.50 11.78 4.28
CA GLU A 678 -17.72 12.48 5.54
C GLU A 678 -18.06 11.57 6.70
N SER A 679 -18.78 10.49 6.46
CA SER A 679 -19.16 9.53 7.49
C SER A 679 -17.96 8.84 8.15
N LYS A 680 -16.77 8.95 7.54
CA LYS A 680 -15.53 8.31 7.99
C LYS A 680 -14.53 9.26 8.65
N TRP A 681 -14.74 10.59 8.61
CA TRP A 681 -13.78 11.59 9.12
C TRP A 681 -13.47 11.46 10.62
N LEU A 682 -14.38 10.91 11.38
CA LEU A 682 -14.46 11.07 12.83
C LEU A 682 -13.95 9.87 13.63
N ARG A 683 -13.14 9.03 13.01
CA ARG A 683 -12.77 7.77 13.64
C ARG A 683 -11.30 7.61 14.00
N LYS A 684 -10.61 8.71 14.40
CA LYS A 684 -9.29 8.60 15.05
C LYS A 684 -9.34 7.65 16.25
N ASN A 685 -10.47 7.57 16.94
CA ASN A 685 -10.64 6.86 18.21
C ASN A 685 -11.27 5.47 18.11
N HIS A 686 -11.41 4.86 16.95
CA HIS A 686 -11.89 3.47 16.87
C HIS A 686 -11.01 2.48 17.64
N ALA A 687 -9.85 2.91 18.08
CA ALA A 687 -8.93 2.14 18.89
C ALA A 687 -9.29 2.05 20.38
N ARG A 688 -10.21 2.87 20.87
CA ARG A 688 -10.50 2.96 22.33
C ARG A 688 -11.51 1.95 22.87
N HIS A 689 -12.15 1.17 22.02
CA HIS A 689 -13.18 0.22 22.45
C HIS A 689 -12.76 -1.25 22.21
N VAL A 690 -11.61 -1.61 22.74
CA VAL A 690 -11.23 -3.02 22.94
C VAL A 690 -10.81 -3.20 24.37
#